data_8d0d7db18b6c55278fadfe3ce8878138
#
_entry.id   8d0d7db18b6c55278fadfe3ce8878138
#
_cell.length_a   1.000
_cell.length_b   1.000
_cell.length_c   1.000
_cell.angle_alpha   90.00
_cell.angle_beta   90.00
_cell.angle_gamma   90.00
#
_symmetry.space_group_name_H-M   'P 1'
#
loop_
_entity.id
_entity.type
_entity.pdbx_description
1 polymer ?
#
loop_
_entity_poly.entity_id
_entity_poly.type
_entity_poly.pdbx_seq_one_letter_code
_entity_poly.pdbx_strand_id
1 'polypeptide(L)'
;MILDYAFNYSKRTLSVTYINESGGKKILNFNVNKFKSYFSTPTGSYLNWDGSRCDVKWVDNPHAFDIRTYMEEMNEKYKKLLQGKTVPRLYTFDIETEISDEFPEPSEAKFPITTISIASPECNVIVLGTKDLGENGVENLQERFEKYLNSSNFFTGLNIQMPYIKYIKFNNEHDMLKYFLEQIVAKVPVLAGWNSIMFDWQYIQNRVRGYYSDISLSSSSMNRTMTQKRYADMRGNEITLNIPNHTLILDMMDVVGNFDMVVMPIKESLSLDYIASESIGMNKIKYDGDLQKLFETDYSTYVFYNAIDSILVQLIDKRFKTLQNIYTQALYCKEKIGACFSKIALTNALFFNYFYDHGVKVIPKKQEDVERGTLIGAYVRTPTPGKHDLVCCNDFASLYPSSIITCNLSIENLVGTFYDEKALIPFKEDKANYIVVGGAVYKNKGTLAKPQLGEFVSYYLLEDELDKYRRNPKYFVSVNGSVYKNDKTYSFKDIQATLKANRNTGKYLAKQLEAVVMTDVDHIIADKAINNVPYAENLVNAMKNIGYNVHCPMDLCNLMDEGLINKFKADLQKEIEYNTSFEQAMKLLGNSMYGGSSHVAFFWFNMALANDITGEARNIIHTMENHIPEYLRENWIDLKDLHKSLGIKVDVNKAKSILKETGDFVKIVYGDTDSLYISYKGLLDSLEGSETMSMEDKTKFIVGLNTGYLDEHNREFMKQYYASRHVDSVQNFELETVALSGAWLDVKKRYAQILLWKDGKTYDIGNLPMKIKGLEMVKSSYPKAAREGLKRLVRYLLEDQTDSFILQRLNIKMMEEKSIFFKAELEDICGNVGVQNYTKYIISDTDPICLKVAPKTPYNVRALGNYNWIRNVNNLPGDPLYGGKVKWYCYYPGGKKHKKKQEPEYFAFQSRNYPKWADQYAPVSREDMFTRTVLDPFNRIMEAIGIGTLKSDGSIQMGLF
;
A
#
# COMPACT_ATOMS: atom_id res chain seq x y z
N MET A 1 -3.19 2.76 26.09
CA MET A 1 -2.16 2.60 25.08
C MET A 1 -1.26 3.82 24.98
N ILE A 2 0.01 3.64 24.57
CA ILE A 2 0.99 4.73 24.43
C ILE A 2 0.74 5.49 23.13
N LEU A 3 0.46 6.78 23.24
CA LEU A 3 0.42 7.72 22.12
C LEU A 3 1.83 8.17 21.76
N ASP A 4 2.57 8.62 22.78
CA ASP A 4 3.95 9.08 22.67
C ASP A 4 4.66 8.99 24.02
N TYR A 5 5.98 9.02 23.99
CA TYR A 5 6.81 9.19 25.20
C TYR A 5 8.04 10.04 24.88
N ALA A 6 8.47 10.80 25.86
CA ALA A 6 9.65 11.64 25.74
C ALA A 6 10.40 11.75 27.08
N PHE A 7 11.71 11.63 27.03
CA PHE A 7 12.57 11.85 28.18
C PHE A 7 13.17 13.26 28.14
N ASN A 8 12.94 14.00 29.21
CA ASN A 8 13.54 15.31 29.37
C ASN A 8 14.85 15.18 30.19
N TYR A 9 15.97 15.35 29.51
CA TYR A 9 17.31 15.19 30.10
C TYR A 9 17.62 16.17 31.23
N SER A 10 17.15 17.45 31.14
CA SER A 10 17.42 18.46 32.14
C SER A 10 16.59 18.28 33.41
N LYS A 11 15.33 17.86 33.29
CA LYS A 11 14.43 17.61 34.42
C LYS A 11 14.43 16.16 34.89
N ARG A 12 15.16 15.27 34.22
CA ARG A 12 15.19 13.83 34.51
C ARG A 12 13.81 13.20 34.58
N THR A 13 12.91 13.61 33.69
CA THR A 13 11.50 13.20 33.69
C THR A 13 11.17 12.49 32.40
N LEU A 14 10.70 11.24 32.49
CA LEU A 14 10.08 10.50 31.42
C LEU A 14 8.59 10.80 31.43
N SER A 15 8.10 11.47 30.40
CA SER A 15 6.67 11.72 30.20
C SER A 15 6.12 10.71 29.22
N VAL A 16 5.05 10.02 29.61
CA VAL A 16 4.35 9.03 28.78
C VAL A 16 2.92 9.49 28.59
N THR A 17 2.57 9.76 27.34
CA THR A 17 1.19 10.10 26.95
C THR A 17 0.48 8.81 26.54
N TYR A 18 -0.68 8.56 27.12
CA TYR A 18 -1.49 7.38 26.83
C TYR A 18 -2.96 7.74 26.53
N ILE A 19 -3.62 6.86 25.83
CA ILE A 19 -5.05 6.98 25.50
C ILE A 19 -5.89 6.34 26.61
N ASN A 20 -6.83 7.09 27.13
CA ASN A 20 -7.78 6.61 28.13
C ASN A 20 -8.98 5.90 27.47
N GLU A 21 -9.90 5.39 28.27
CA GLU A 21 -11.09 4.64 27.80
C GLU A 21 -12.04 5.46 26.93
N SER A 22 -12.04 6.78 27.05
CA SER A 22 -12.85 7.68 26.21
C SER A 22 -12.17 8.09 24.89
N GLY A 23 -10.98 7.56 24.60
CA GLY A 23 -10.19 7.93 23.42
C GLY A 23 -9.44 9.26 23.54
N GLY A 24 -9.54 9.93 24.70
CA GLY A 24 -8.76 11.12 25.03
C GLY A 24 -7.37 10.76 25.53
N LYS A 25 -6.52 11.78 25.68
CA LYS A 25 -5.15 11.56 26.20
C LYS A 25 -5.00 11.92 27.68
N LYS A 26 -4.09 11.20 28.34
CA LYS A 26 -3.57 11.53 29.67
C LYS A 26 -2.07 11.36 29.69
N ILE A 27 -1.39 11.98 30.64
CA ILE A 27 0.06 11.96 30.77
C ILE A 27 0.44 11.45 32.16
N LEU A 28 1.45 10.56 32.15
CA LEU A 28 2.16 10.13 33.34
C LEU A 28 3.58 10.67 33.27
N ASN A 29 4.06 11.22 34.38
CA ASN A 29 5.42 11.73 34.52
C ASN A 29 6.17 10.90 35.58
N PHE A 30 7.33 10.39 35.20
CA PHE A 30 8.19 9.57 36.04
C PHE A 30 9.53 10.30 36.24
N ASN A 31 9.94 10.52 37.48
CA ASN A 31 11.28 10.99 37.77
C ASN A 31 12.25 9.81 37.64
N VAL A 32 13.12 9.85 36.64
CA VAL A 32 14.07 8.77 36.34
C VAL A 32 15.49 9.32 36.38
N ASN A 33 16.20 9.07 37.45
CA ASN A 33 17.56 9.54 37.59
C ASN A 33 18.53 8.79 36.66
N LYS A 34 18.38 7.46 36.55
CA LYS A 34 19.21 6.60 35.71
C LYS A 34 18.38 5.49 35.10
N PHE A 35 18.80 5.01 33.94
CA PHE A 35 18.20 3.89 33.24
C PHE A 35 19.11 2.67 33.30
N LYS A 36 18.52 1.47 33.34
CA LYS A 36 19.25 0.23 33.15
C LYS A 36 19.66 0.11 31.68
N SER A 37 20.92 -0.12 31.42
CA SER A 37 21.46 -0.45 30.12
C SER A 37 22.30 -1.72 30.25
N TYR A 38 22.32 -2.53 29.21
CA TYR A 38 23.06 -3.80 29.22
C TYR A 38 24.36 -3.67 28.46
N PHE A 39 25.41 -4.39 28.91
CA PHE A 39 26.71 -4.42 28.28
C PHE A 39 27.31 -5.82 28.32
N SER A 40 28.09 -6.16 27.28
CA SER A 40 28.73 -7.47 27.17
C SER A 40 29.79 -7.67 28.24
N THR A 41 29.78 -8.87 28.84
CA THR A 41 30.81 -9.32 29.79
C THR A 41 30.90 -10.86 29.78
N PRO A 42 32.09 -11.46 29.89
CA PRO A 42 32.25 -12.92 29.83
C PRO A 42 31.50 -13.69 30.92
N THR A 43 31.32 -13.07 32.10
CA THR A 43 30.73 -13.70 33.30
C THR A 43 29.38 -13.11 33.68
N GLY A 44 28.72 -12.40 32.78
CA GLY A 44 27.47 -11.68 33.08
C GLY A 44 26.31 -12.59 33.52
N SER A 45 25.45 -11.99 34.34
CA SER A 45 24.29 -12.67 34.94
C SER A 45 23.15 -12.90 34.00
N TYR A 46 23.12 -12.18 32.87
CA TYR A 46 22.04 -12.22 31.89
C TYR A 46 22.52 -12.74 30.54
N LEU A 47 21.57 -13.23 29.73
CA LEU A 47 21.80 -13.60 28.33
C LEU A 47 21.41 -12.43 27.42
N ASN A 48 22.27 -12.13 26.45
CA ASN A 48 21.97 -11.27 25.31
C ASN A 48 21.29 -12.08 24.19
N TRP A 49 20.68 -11.41 23.25
CA TRP A 49 19.96 -12.01 22.11
C TRP A 49 20.83 -12.98 21.26
N ASP A 50 22.14 -12.78 21.19
CA ASP A 50 23.10 -13.61 20.47
C ASP A 50 23.66 -14.78 21.32
N GLY A 51 23.12 -14.97 22.52
CA GLY A 51 23.58 -16.00 23.47
C GLY A 51 24.82 -15.62 24.28
N SER A 52 25.43 -14.47 24.04
CA SER A 52 26.53 -13.93 24.84
C SER A 52 26.06 -13.54 26.24
N ARG A 53 26.99 -13.45 27.16
CA ARG A 53 26.72 -13.00 28.53
C ARG A 53 26.75 -11.49 28.63
N CYS A 54 25.88 -10.91 29.46
CA CYS A 54 25.83 -9.49 29.73
C CYS A 54 25.47 -9.20 31.18
N ASP A 55 25.82 -8.00 31.61
CA ASP A 55 25.41 -7.44 32.91
C ASP A 55 24.76 -6.06 32.72
N VAL A 56 24.13 -5.58 33.79
CA VAL A 56 23.45 -4.29 33.86
C VAL A 56 24.37 -3.20 34.37
N LYS A 57 24.30 -2.02 33.74
CA LYS A 57 24.85 -0.77 34.24
C LYS A 57 23.78 0.32 34.23
N TRP A 58 23.96 1.30 35.10
CA TRP A 58 23.06 2.44 35.18
C TRP A 58 23.64 3.62 34.38
N VAL A 59 22.84 4.13 33.43
CA VAL A 59 23.27 5.21 32.53
C VAL A 59 22.40 6.44 32.71
N ASP A 60 23.05 7.62 32.57
CA ASP A 60 22.36 8.90 32.59
C ASP A 60 21.73 9.29 31.26
N ASN A 61 22.33 8.85 30.16
CA ASN A 61 21.86 9.09 28.79
C ASN A 61 21.36 7.76 28.18
N PRO A 62 20.05 7.49 28.26
CA PRO A 62 19.51 6.22 27.79
C PRO A 62 19.49 6.13 26.28
N HIS A 63 19.74 4.91 25.75
CA HIS A 63 19.36 4.51 24.41
C HIS A 63 17.86 4.23 24.35
N ALA A 64 17.29 4.19 23.15
CA ALA A 64 15.86 3.90 22.97
C ALA A 64 15.45 2.56 23.62
N PHE A 65 16.27 1.53 23.53
CA PHE A 65 16.01 0.23 24.18
C PHE A 65 16.10 0.29 25.72
N ASP A 66 16.91 1.18 26.28
CA ASP A 66 16.95 1.38 27.74
C ASP A 66 15.63 2.01 28.25
N ILE A 67 15.08 2.97 27.49
CA ILE A 67 13.76 3.55 27.79
C ILE A 67 12.67 2.49 27.65
N ARG A 68 12.71 1.65 26.61
CA ARG A 68 11.75 0.54 26.43
C ARG A 68 11.85 -0.46 27.57
N THR A 69 13.06 -0.86 27.96
CA THR A 69 13.28 -1.73 29.12
C THR A 69 12.64 -1.15 30.38
N TYR A 70 12.84 0.15 30.62
CA TYR A 70 12.21 0.83 31.76
C TYR A 70 10.68 0.79 31.68
N MET A 71 10.11 1.01 30.49
CA MET A 71 8.66 0.98 30.30
C MET A 71 8.08 -0.42 30.49
N GLU A 72 8.75 -1.48 30.04
CA GLU A 72 8.32 -2.86 30.28
C GLU A 72 8.46 -3.28 31.76
N GLU A 73 9.42 -2.72 32.49
CA GLU A 73 9.61 -2.97 33.92
C GLU A 73 8.68 -2.14 34.82
N MET A 74 7.86 -1.25 34.25
CA MET A 74 6.89 -0.49 35.04
C MET A 74 5.91 -1.42 35.79
N ASN A 75 5.41 -0.89 36.89
CA ASN A 75 4.41 -1.55 37.70
C ASN A 75 3.20 -1.99 36.86
N GLU A 76 2.63 -3.14 37.14
CA GLU A 76 1.46 -3.75 36.50
C GLU A 76 0.27 -2.79 36.28
N LYS A 77 0.03 -1.87 37.23
CA LYS A 77 -1.03 -0.86 37.13
C LYS A 77 -0.85 0.04 35.91
N TYR A 78 0.40 0.48 35.67
CA TYR A 78 0.69 1.35 34.53
C TYR A 78 0.71 0.56 33.22
N LYS A 79 1.18 -0.71 33.23
CA LYS A 79 1.11 -1.59 32.06
C LYS A 79 -0.32 -1.78 31.59
N LYS A 80 -1.26 -2.05 32.50
CA LYS A 80 -2.70 -2.19 32.15
C LYS A 80 -3.26 -0.92 31.50
N LEU A 81 -2.94 0.26 32.01
CA LEU A 81 -3.35 1.54 31.44
C LEU A 81 -2.78 1.74 30.01
N LEU A 82 -1.52 1.31 29.81
CA LEU A 82 -0.83 1.47 28.54
C LEU A 82 -1.20 0.44 27.47
N GLN A 83 -1.89 -0.65 27.86
CA GLN A 83 -2.34 -1.73 26.94
C GLN A 83 -3.81 -1.63 26.53
N GLY A 84 -4.49 -0.51 26.85
CA GLY A 84 -5.90 -0.30 26.45
C GLY A 84 -6.08 -0.34 24.92
N LYS A 85 -7.22 -0.92 24.48
CA LYS A 85 -7.57 -1.11 23.06
C LYS A 85 -8.35 0.07 22.44
N THR A 86 -8.56 1.15 23.19
CA THR A 86 -9.35 2.29 22.71
C THR A 86 -8.57 3.10 21.68
N VAL A 87 -9.16 3.28 20.51
CA VAL A 87 -8.60 4.10 19.43
C VAL A 87 -8.59 5.57 19.87
N PRO A 88 -7.50 6.32 19.65
CA PRO A 88 -7.45 7.73 19.97
C PRO A 88 -8.45 8.52 19.13
N ARG A 89 -8.98 9.60 19.70
CA ARG A 89 -9.90 10.51 19.00
C ARG A 89 -9.09 11.32 17.98
N LEU A 90 -9.49 11.25 16.72
CA LEU A 90 -8.93 12.06 15.64
C LEU A 90 -9.69 13.37 15.52
N TYR A 91 -8.97 14.48 15.55
CA TYR A 91 -9.49 15.79 15.16
C TYR A 91 -8.79 16.21 13.87
N THR A 92 -9.52 16.85 12.99
CA THR A 92 -8.94 17.35 11.74
C THR A 92 -9.00 18.85 11.69
N PHE A 93 -8.06 19.52 11.03
CA PHE A 93 -7.98 20.97 10.95
C PHE A 93 -7.49 21.44 9.59
N ASP A 94 -7.79 22.69 9.30
CA ASP A 94 -7.35 23.39 8.11
C ASP A 94 -7.28 24.89 8.43
N ILE A 95 -6.35 25.63 7.82
CA ILE A 95 -6.22 27.07 8.00
C ILE A 95 -6.42 27.80 6.69
N GLU A 96 -6.98 29.02 6.79
CA GLU A 96 -6.95 29.99 5.68
C GLU A 96 -6.19 31.23 6.11
N THR A 97 -5.48 31.81 5.16
CA THR A 97 -4.67 33.01 5.36
C THR A 97 -5.21 34.18 4.55
N GLU A 98 -4.90 35.38 4.96
CA GLU A 98 -5.07 36.53 4.09
C GLU A 98 -4.25 36.34 2.81
N ILE A 99 -4.86 36.59 1.66
CA ILE A 99 -4.25 36.47 0.36
C ILE A 99 -4.01 37.87 -0.21
N SER A 100 -2.80 38.11 -0.69
CA SER A 100 -2.43 39.27 -1.50
C SER A 100 -2.04 38.77 -2.90
N ASP A 101 -1.48 39.63 -3.71
CA ASP A 101 -0.91 39.26 -5.01
C ASP A 101 0.25 38.25 -4.90
N GLU A 102 0.75 37.99 -3.68
CA GLU A 102 1.81 37.04 -3.38
C GLU A 102 1.23 35.77 -2.75
N PHE A 103 1.76 34.60 -3.13
CA PHE A 103 1.44 33.33 -2.48
C PHE A 103 1.87 33.35 -0.99
N PRO A 104 1.03 32.89 -0.03
CA PRO A 104 1.36 32.86 1.38
C PRO A 104 2.39 31.75 1.69
N GLU A 105 3.66 32.04 1.47
CA GLU A 105 4.75 31.07 1.70
C GLU A 105 4.85 30.68 3.18
N PRO A 106 4.71 29.38 3.53
CA PRO A 106 4.72 28.93 4.93
C PRO A 106 6.04 29.18 5.65
N SER A 107 7.15 29.29 4.90
CA SER A 107 8.47 29.60 5.47
C SER A 107 8.56 31.03 6.02
N GLU A 108 7.84 31.97 5.45
CA GLU A 108 7.78 33.37 5.84
C GLU A 108 6.62 33.66 6.79
N ALA A 109 5.47 33.03 6.57
CA ALA A 109 4.21 33.22 7.28
C ALA A 109 3.84 34.71 7.45
N LYS A 110 3.99 35.47 6.36
CA LYS A 110 3.89 36.92 6.34
C LYS A 110 2.47 37.41 6.63
N PHE A 111 1.47 36.72 6.07
CA PHE A 111 0.07 37.13 6.15
C PHE A 111 -0.64 36.57 7.38
N PRO A 112 -1.63 37.29 7.94
CA PRO A 112 -2.41 36.78 9.06
C PRO A 112 -3.21 35.52 8.69
N ILE A 113 -3.37 34.63 9.66
CA ILE A 113 -4.32 33.54 9.59
C ILE A 113 -5.73 34.11 9.85
N THR A 114 -6.62 33.93 8.89
CA THR A 114 -7.99 34.50 8.91
C THR A 114 -8.99 33.59 9.57
N THR A 115 -8.89 32.27 9.31
CA THR A 115 -9.74 31.24 9.92
C THR A 115 -8.95 29.97 10.21
N ILE A 116 -9.42 29.22 11.22
CA ILE A 116 -8.96 27.87 11.53
C ILE A 116 -10.20 27.01 11.73
N SER A 117 -10.40 25.99 10.89
CA SER A 117 -11.47 25.01 11.08
C SER A 117 -10.98 23.77 11.78
N ILE A 118 -11.82 23.20 12.64
CA ILE A 118 -11.55 21.96 13.38
C ILE A 118 -12.77 21.05 13.29
N ALA A 119 -12.62 19.82 12.78
CA ALA A 119 -13.66 18.81 12.83
C ALA A 119 -13.37 17.74 13.89
N SER A 120 -14.38 17.36 14.65
CA SER A 120 -14.31 16.34 15.71
C SER A 120 -14.53 14.92 15.13
N PRO A 121 -14.23 13.85 15.90
CA PRO A 121 -14.53 12.48 15.49
C PRO A 121 -16.02 12.22 15.18
N GLU A 122 -16.91 12.99 15.82
CA GLU A 122 -18.36 12.98 15.58
C GLU A 122 -18.76 13.81 14.35
N CYS A 123 -17.81 14.35 13.62
CA CYS A 123 -17.99 15.22 12.45
C CYS A 123 -18.55 16.63 12.78
N ASN A 124 -18.61 17.02 14.04
CA ASN A 124 -18.94 18.41 14.40
C ASN A 124 -17.79 19.34 14.01
N VAL A 125 -18.10 20.48 13.42
CA VAL A 125 -17.10 21.45 12.98
C VAL A 125 -17.18 22.73 13.78
N ILE A 126 -16.03 23.23 14.19
CA ILE A 126 -15.86 24.56 14.78
C ILE A 126 -14.93 25.35 13.89
N VAL A 127 -15.34 26.54 13.48
CA VAL A 127 -14.46 27.46 12.75
C VAL A 127 -14.16 28.65 13.62
N LEU A 128 -12.89 28.90 13.86
CA LEU A 128 -12.36 30.09 14.54
C LEU A 128 -12.07 31.14 13.50
N GLY A 129 -12.41 32.39 13.75
CA GLY A 129 -12.12 33.49 12.81
C GLY A 129 -12.11 34.85 13.50
N THR A 130 -11.68 35.88 12.77
CA THR A 130 -11.50 37.23 13.32
C THR A 130 -12.53 38.23 12.83
N LYS A 131 -13.31 37.89 11.78
CA LYS A 131 -14.29 38.78 11.15
C LYS A 131 -15.72 38.38 11.58
N ASP A 132 -16.66 39.34 11.57
CA ASP A 132 -18.05 39.06 11.90
C ASP A 132 -18.77 38.36 10.75
N LEU A 133 -19.53 37.31 11.04
CA LEU A 133 -20.37 36.65 10.03
C LEU A 133 -21.66 37.44 9.71
N GLY A 134 -22.10 38.32 10.62
CA GLY A 134 -23.44 38.87 10.59
C GLY A 134 -24.52 37.85 11.02
N GLU A 135 -25.70 38.35 11.39
CA GLU A 135 -26.79 37.51 11.90
C GLU A 135 -27.24 36.46 10.87
N ASN A 136 -27.45 36.84 9.61
CA ASN A 136 -27.92 35.95 8.54
C ASN A 136 -26.85 34.89 8.15
N GLY A 137 -25.57 35.18 8.37
CA GLY A 137 -24.49 34.25 8.05
C GLY A 137 -24.42 33.06 9.01
N VAL A 138 -24.75 33.27 10.29
CA VAL A 138 -24.74 32.23 11.31
C VAL A 138 -25.91 31.27 11.12
N GLU A 139 -27.11 31.77 10.85
CA GLU A 139 -28.34 31.00 10.67
C GLU A 139 -28.25 30.04 9.46
N ASN A 140 -27.63 30.48 8.37
CA ASN A 140 -27.56 29.69 7.15
C ASN A 140 -26.44 28.62 7.14
N LEU A 141 -25.44 28.71 8.01
CA LEU A 141 -24.30 27.76 8.01
C LEU A 141 -24.73 26.32 8.30
N GLN A 142 -25.62 26.11 9.29
CA GLN A 142 -26.07 24.78 9.67
C GLN A 142 -26.87 24.11 8.54
N GLU A 143 -27.83 24.82 7.95
CA GLU A 143 -28.64 24.30 6.83
C GLU A 143 -27.78 23.93 5.62
N ARG A 144 -26.82 24.78 5.27
CA ARG A 144 -25.86 24.51 4.18
C ARG A 144 -25.02 23.27 4.48
N PHE A 145 -24.58 23.11 5.72
CA PHE A 145 -23.76 22.00 6.16
C PHE A 145 -24.53 20.68 6.09
N GLU A 146 -25.77 20.65 6.60
CA GLU A 146 -26.65 19.49 6.51
C GLU A 146 -26.94 19.10 5.05
N LYS A 147 -27.26 20.08 4.19
CA LYS A 147 -27.49 19.85 2.77
C LYS A 147 -26.25 19.27 2.09
N TYR A 148 -25.06 19.80 2.41
CA TYR A 148 -23.80 19.32 1.85
C TYR A 148 -23.52 17.87 2.29
N LEU A 149 -23.65 17.54 3.55
CA LEU A 149 -23.41 16.19 4.06
C LEU A 149 -24.42 15.18 3.48
N ASN A 150 -25.70 15.54 3.42
CA ASN A 150 -26.76 14.67 2.88
C ASN A 150 -26.66 14.44 1.38
N SER A 151 -25.83 15.20 0.66
CA SER A 151 -25.58 14.96 -0.77
C SER A 151 -24.72 13.71 -1.02
N SER A 152 -24.08 13.16 0.01
CA SER A 152 -23.19 11.99 -0.08
C SER A 152 -23.86 10.72 0.42
N ASN A 153 -23.95 9.70 -0.44
CA ASN A 153 -24.39 8.36 -0.04
C ASN A 153 -23.45 7.73 1.00
N PHE A 154 -22.15 8.10 0.96
CA PHE A 154 -21.22 7.63 1.96
C PHE A 154 -21.56 8.19 3.34
N PHE A 155 -21.79 9.49 3.45
CA PHE A 155 -22.13 10.11 4.74
C PHE A 155 -23.45 9.58 5.32
N THR A 156 -24.50 9.53 4.49
CA THR A 156 -25.81 9.02 4.92
C THR A 156 -25.74 7.55 5.35
N GLY A 157 -24.87 6.76 4.73
CA GLY A 157 -24.60 5.36 5.11
C GLY A 157 -23.86 5.18 6.44
N LEU A 158 -23.26 6.24 7.01
CA LEU A 158 -22.58 6.16 8.32
C LEU A 158 -23.55 6.04 9.52
N ASN A 159 -24.81 6.37 9.33
CA ASN A 159 -25.85 6.37 10.39
C ASN A 159 -25.43 7.08 11.68
N ILE A 160 -24.73 8.20 11.56
CA ILE A 160 -24.33 9.05 12.68
C ILE A 160 -25.34 10.19 12.89
N GLN A 161 -25.42 10.68 14.12
CA GLN A 161 -26.23 11.86 14.40
C GLN A 161 -25.75 13.02 13.51
N MET A 162 -26.71 13.81 12.97
CA MET A 162 -26.39 14.97 12.14
C MET A 162 -25.45 15.93 12.90
N PRO A 163 -24.26 16.20 12.38
CA PRO A 163 -23.30 17.04 13.07
C PRO A 163 -23.64 18.53 12.93
N TYR A 164 -23.12 19.31 13.85
CA TYR A 164 -23.28 20.76 13.81
C TYR A 164 -22.03 21.47 13.30
N ILE A 165 -22.24 22.68 12.76
CA ILE A 165 -21.20 23.65 12.47
C ILE A 165 -21.33 24.87 13.37
N LYS A 166 -20.24 25.33 13.99
CA LYS A 166 -20.23 26.48 14.89
C LYS A 166 -19.10 27.44 14.51
N TYR A 167 -19.42 28.71 14.41
CA TYR A 167 -18.42 29.76 14.25
C TYR A 167 -18.11 30.44 15.59
N ILE A 168 -16.83 30.70 15.88
CA ILE A 168 -16.36 31.41 17.06
C ILE A 168 -15.51 32.59 16.61
N LYS A 169 -15.99 33.82 16.90
CA LYS A 169 -15.29 35.05 16.59
C LYS A 169 -14.28 35.41 17.67
N PHE A 170 -13.08 35.79 17.26
CA PHE A 170 -12.04 36.36 18.10
C PHE A 170 -11.79 37.81 17.74
N ASN A 171 -11.27 38.60 18.69
CA ASN A 171 -10.99 40.02 18.45
C ASN A 171 -9.77 40.24 17.54
N ASN A 172 -8.84 39.29 17.54
CA ASN A 172 -7.62 39.36 16.74
C ASN A 172 -7.02 37.95 16.52
N GLU A 173 -6.04 37.85 15.64
CA GLU A 173 -5.34 36.61 15.30
C GLU A 173 -4.59 36.00 16.52
N HIS A 174 -3.98 36.84 17.33
CA HIS A 174 -3.24 36.38 18.52
C HIS A 174 -4.13 35.56 19.45
N ASP A 175 -5.30 36.06 19.83
CA ASP A 175 -6.23 35.38 20.73
C ASP A 175 -6.78 34.10 20.09
N MET A 176 -7.03 34.12 18.80
CA MET A 176 -7.45 32.95 18.01
C MET A 176 -6.38 31.86 18.02
N LEU A 177 -5.13 32.18 17.69
CA LEU A 177 -4.01 31.26 17.69
C LEU A 177 -3.70 30.72 19.09
N LYS A 178 -3.74 31.57 20.11
CA LYS A 178 -3.60 31.16 21.51
C LYS A 178 -4.67 30.16 21.91
N TYR A 179 -5.93 30.43 21.57
CA TYR A 179 -7.03 29.51 21.82
C TYR A 179 -6.81 28.17 21.11
N PHE A 180 -6.48 28.20 19.82
CA PHE A 180 -6.23 26.99 19.04
C PHE A 180 -5.10 26.14 19.66
N LEU A 181 -3.99 26.73 19.99
CA LEU A 181 -2.85 25.99 20.53
C LEU A 181 -3.07 25.50 21.96
N GLU A 182 -3.68 26.32 22.84
CA GLU A 182 -3.86 25.97 24.25
C GLU A 182 -5.11 25.14 24.53
N GLN A 183 -6.20 25.35 23.78
CA GLN A 183 -7.48 24.70 24.05
C GLN A 183 -7.75 23.53 23.10
N ILE A 184 -7.17 23.51 21.90
CA ILE A 184 -7.35 22.42 20.93
C ILE A 184 -6.09 21.55 20.88
N VAL A 185 -4.98 22.05 20.34
CA VAL A 185 -3.74 21.25 20.15
C VAL A 185 -3.25 20.66 21.47
N ALA A 186 -3.29 21.42 22.55
CA ALA A 186 -2.86 20.94 23.86
C ALA A 186 -3.72 19.79 24.42
N LYS A 187 -4.99 19.70 24.03
CA LYS A 187 -5.96 18.75 24.62
C LYS A 187 -6.25 17.53 23.76
N VAL A 188 -6.20 17.66 22.43
CA VAL A 188 -6.51 16.56 21.51
C VAL A 188 -5.37 15.55 21.45
N PRO A 189 -5.65 14.24 21.33
CA PRO A 189 -4.60 13.24 21.20
C PRO A 189 -3.99 13.22 19.79
N VAL A 190 -4.83 13.33 18.76
CA VAL A 190 -4.40 13.32 17.36
C VAL A 190 -5.06 14.48 16.63
N LEU A 191 -4.23 15.25 15.92
CA LEU A 191 -4.65 16.35 15.08
C LEU A 191 -4.11 16.10 13.66
N ALA A 192 -4.96 16.10 12.65
CA ALA A 192 -4.58 15.83 11.28
C ALA A 192 -5.11 16.92 10.34
N GLY A 193 -4.41 17.14 9.24
CA GLY A 193 -4.85 18.01 8.16
C GLY A 193 -4.42 17.44 6.81
N TRP A 194 -4.73 18.13 5.73
CA TRP A 194 -4.35 17.72 4.37
C TRP A 194 -3.20 18.57 3.86
N ASN A 195 -2.03 17.99 3.61
CA ASN A 195 -0.77 18.68 3.38
C ASN A 195 -0.34 19.56 4.57
N SER A 196 -0.87 19.25 5.73
CA SER A 196 -0.84 20.13 6.90
C SER A 196 0.54 20.27 7.52
N ILE A 197 1.42 19.27 7.38
CA ILE A 197 2.79 19.37 7.88
C ILE A 197 3.60 20.37 7.06
N MET A 198 3.41 20.35 5.72
CA MET A 198 4.17 21.20 4.81
C MET A 198 3.57 22.59 4.62
N PHE A 199 2.30 22.80 4.98
CA PHE A 199 1.64 24.09 4.89
C PHE A 199 1.12 24.59 6.25
N ASP A 200 0.01 24.07 6.74
CA ASP A 200 -0.71 24.59 7.90
C ASP A 200 0.13 24.67 9.18
N TRP A 201 0.75 23.55 9.57
CA TRP A 201 1.55 23.50 10.78
C TRP A 201 2.84 24.33 10.67
N GLN A 202 3.47 24.30 9.50
CA GLN A 202 4.63 25.13 9.21
C GLN A 202 4.27 26.62 9.29
N TYR A 203 3.13 26.98 8.70
CA TYR A 203 2.63 28.37 8.72
C TYR A 203 2.34 28.84 10.14
N ILE A 204 1.56 28.06 10.91
CA ILE A 204 1.26 28.35 12.33
C ILE A 204 2.55 28.51 13.14
N GLN A 205 3.50 27.58 12.99
CA GLN A 205 4.77 27.61 13.70
C GLN A 205 5.55 28.90 13.41
N ASN A 206 5.68 29.26 12.12
CA ASN A 206 6.47 30.42 11.72
C ASN A 206 5.74 31.71 12.05
N ARG A 207 4.42 31.74 11.95
CA ARG A 207 3.59 32.87 12.35
C ARG A 207 3.72 33.19 13.84
N VAL A 208 3.61 32.14 14.69
CA VAL A 208 3.78 32.29 16.15
C VAL A 208 5.20 32.73 16.48
N ARG A 209 6.22 32.17 15.86
CA ARG A 209 7.62 32.56 16.14
C ARG A 209 7.97 33.96 15.68
N GLY A 210 7.44 34.37 14.54
CA GLY A 210 7.75 35.67 13.96
C GLY A 210 6.99 36.84 14.62
N TYR A 211 5.76 36.59 15.08
CA TYR A 211 4.84 37.66 15.47
C TYR A 211 4.30 37.53 16.90
N TYR A 212 4.29 36.33 17.52
CA TYR A 212 3.62 36.08 18.81
C TYR A 212 4.48 35.22 19.73
N SER A 213 5.61 35.76 20.18
CA SER A 213 6.61 35.06 21.00
C SER A 213 6.14 34.64 22.39
N ASP A 214 5.01 35.16 22.86
CA ASP A 214 4.35 34.82 24.13
C ASP A 214 3.50 33.55 24.01
N ILE A 215 3.16 33.10 22.81
CA ILE A 215 2.38 31.90 22.57
C ILE A 215 3.32 30.68 22.49
N SER A 216 3.00 29.63 23.23
CA SER A 216 3.76 28.38 23.19
C SER A 216 3.14 27.40 22.20
N LEU A 217 3.94 26.88 21.27
CA LEU A 217 3.54 25.77 20.36
C LEU A 217 3.34 24.45 21.11
N SER A 218 3.80 24.34 22.34
CA SER A 218 3.62 23.17 23.22
C SER A 218 2.74 23.53 24.38
N SER A 219 1.89 22.59 24.81
CA SER A 219 1.01 22.80 25.97
C SER A 219 1.80 23.11 27.25
N SER A 220 1.34 24.07 28.01
CA SER A 220 1.98 24.53 29.25
C SER A 220 1.93 23.53 30.39
N SER A 221 0.98 22.60 30.38
CA SER A 221 0.79 21.57 31.42
C SER A 221 1.73 20.38 31.25
N MET A 222 2.43 20.30 30.15
CA MET A 222 3.32 19.20 29.78
C MET A 222 4.74 19.68 29.78
N ASN A 223 5.70 18.82 30.07
CA ASN A 223 7.09 19.13 29.78
C ASN A 223 7.17 19.70 28.36
N ARG A 224 7.53 20.95 28.22
CA ARG A 224 7.55 21.71 26.96
C ARG A 224 8.51 21.14 25.91
N THR A 225 8.53 19.83 25.79
CA THR A 225 9.41 19.10 24.89
C THR A 225 8.75 19.00 23.54
N MET A 226 9.44 19.51 22.54
CA MET A 226 9.10 19.37 21.15
C MET A 226 10.16 18.53 20.44
N THR A 227 9.73 17.71 19.53
CA THR A 227 10.66 16.98 18.67
C THR A 227 10.89 17.78 17.40
N GLN A 228 12.13 18.07 17.10
CA GLN A 228 12.52 18.62 15.80
C GLN A 228 12.50 17.52 14.76
N LYS A 229 11.76 17.73 13.69
CA LYS A 229 11.77 16.85 12.53
C LYS A 229 12.22 17.64 11.30
N ARG A 230 13.05 17.01 10.47
CA ARG A 230 13.53 17.57 9.21
C ARG A 230 12.73 17.01 8.06
N TYR A 231 12.31 17.87 7.18
CA TYR A 231 11.57 17.55 5.96
C TYR A 231 12.29 18.21 4.79
N ALA A 232 12.03 17.73 3.57
CA ALA A 232 12.43 18.44 2.35
C ALA A 232 11.18 18.97 1.67
N ASP A 233 11.19 20.25 1.28
CA ASP A 233 10.13 20.83 0.46
C ASP A 233 10.19 20.30 -0.98
N MET A 234 9.21 20.67 -1.81
CA MET A 234 9.17 20.28 -3.22
C MET A 234 10.35 20.85 -4.05
N ARG A 235 11.02 21.89 -3.55
CA ARG A 235 12.21 22.48 -4.15
C ARG A 235 13.51 21.80 -3.69
N GLY A 236 13.41 20.90 -2.67
CA GLY A 236 14.53 20.18 -2.08
C GLY A 236 15.22 20.93 -0.94
N ASN A 237 14.64 22.02 -0.43
CA ASN A 237 15.16 22.75 0.72
C ASN A 237 14.84 22.01 2.02
N GLU A 238 15.77 22.00 2.96
CA GLU A 238 15.56 21.40 4.27
C GLU A 238 14.72 22.32 5.16
N ILE A 239 13.60 21.79 5.67
CA ILE A 239 12.70 22.47 6.60
C ILE A 239 12.76 21.79 7.95
N THR A 240 12.94 22.55 9.03
CA THR A 240 12.89 22.03 10.39
C THR A 240 11.60 22.46 11.08
N LEU A 241 10.77 21.48 11.45
CA LEU A 241 9.53 21.70 12.18
C LEU A 241 9.65 21.24 13.63
N ASN A 242 9.02 21.97 14.55
CA ASN A 242 8.86 21.56 15.93
C ASN A 242 7.47 20.97 16.10
N ILE A 243 7.44 19.68 16.42
CA ILE A 243 6.20 18.91 16.63
C ILE A 243 6.03 18.68 18.13
N PRO A 244 4.87 18.98 18.73
CA PRO A 244 4.60 18.71 20.14
C PRO A 244 4.71 17.21 20.43
N ASN A 245 5.36 16.82 21.52
CA ASN A 245 5.54 15.40 21.87
C ASN A 245 4.28 14.73 22.42
N HIS A 246 3.27 15.51 22.81
CA HIS A 246 2.08 14.98 23.48
C HIS A 246 0.79 15.08 22.64
N THR A 247 0.92 15.51 21.40
CA THR A 247 -0.13 15.51 20.41
C THR A 247 0.45 14.99 19.12
N LEU A 248 -0.12 13.93 18.60
CA LEU A 248 0.30 13.42 17.31
C LEU A 248 -0.27 14.33 16.22
N ILE A 249 0.60 15.01 15.47
CA ILE A 249 0.23 15.74 14.26
C ILE A 249 0.47 14.84 13.06
N LEU A 250 -0.58 14.62 12.26
CA LEU A 250 -0.55 13.77 11.08
C LEU A 250 -0.82 14.60 9.82
N ASP A 251 -0.16 14.24 8.75
CA ASP A 251 -0.50 14.69 7.40
C ASP A 251 -1.29 13.59 6.69
N MET A 252 -2.59 13.81 6.50
CA MET A 252 -3.46 12.79 5.89
C MET A 252 -3.18 12.62 4.39
N MET A 253 -2.62 13.62 3.71
CA MET A 253 -2.18 13.46 2.33
C MET A 253 -1.04 12.44 2.24
N ASP A 254 -0.07 12.51 3.15
CA ASP A 254 1.03 11.54 3.24
C ASP A 254 0.52 10.16 3.63
N VAL A 255 -0.41 10.08 4.60
CA VAL A 255 -1.01 8.81 5.03
C VAL A 255 -1.76 8.16 3.86
N VAL A 256 -2.64 8.87 3.18
CA VAL A 256 -3.38 8.35 2.02
C VAL A 256 -2.44 8.03 0.85
N GLY A 257 -1.39 8.82 0.67
CA GLY A 257 -0.41 8.62 -0.40
C GLY A 257 0.45 7.39 -0.22
N ASN A 258 0.95 7.17 0.98
CA ASN A 258 2.08 6.28 1.26
C ASN A 258 1.77 5.11 2.21
N PHE A 259 0.62 5.12 2.90
CA PHE A 259 0.29 4.06 3.85
C PHE A 259 -0.33 2.85 3.12
N ASP A 260 0.31 1.69 3.22
CA ASP A 260 -0.05 0.49 2.45
C ASP A 260 -1.47 -0.04 2.71
N MET A 261 -2.08 0.33 3.84
CA MET A 261 -3.46 -0.08 4.18
C MET A 261 -4.53 0.81 3.53
N VAL A 262 -4.16 1.94 2.92
CA VAL A 262 -5.08 2.79 2.16
C VAL A 262 -5.08 2.34 0.70
N VAL A 263 -6.06 1.51 0.35
CA VAL A 263 -6.16 0.93 -0.99
C VAL A 263 -7.16 1.73 -1.83
N MET A 264 -6.66 2.38 -2.86
CA MET A 264 -7.46 2.97 -3.93
C MET A 264 -7.03 2.38 -5.27
N PRO A 265 -7.96 2.13 -6.22
CA PRO A 265 -7.64 1.50 -7.51
C PRO A 265 -6.57 2.28 -8.29
N ILE A 266 -6.74 3.60 -8.40
CA ILE A 266 -5.80 4.49 -9.09
C ILE A 266 -5.77 5.83 -8.36
N LYS A 267 -4.58 6.28 -7.95
CA LYS A 267 -4.35 7.61 -7.35
C LYS A 267 -3.76 8.55 -8.41
N GLU A 268 -4.60 9.24 -9.16
CA GLU A 268 -4.14 10.21 -10.16
C GLU A 268 -3.59 11.48 -9.52
N SER A 269 -4.22 11.92 -8.44
CA SER A 269 -3.84 13.09 -7.66
C SER A 269 -3.92 12.78 -6.17
N LEU A 270 -3.18 13.53 -5.37
CA LEU A 270 -3.31 13.55 -3.91
C LEU A 270 -3.98 14.84 -3.42
N SER A 271 -4.61 15.63 -4.31
CA SER A 271 -5.41 16.77 -3.85
C SER A 271 -6.60 16.29 -3.03
N LEU A 272 -6.97 17.04 -1.99
CA LEU A 272 -8.11 16.72 -1.12
C LEU A 272 -9.39 16.51 -1.92
N ASP A 273 -9.65 17.39 -2.87
CA ASP A 273 -10.85 17.35 -3.71
C ASP A 273 -10.90 16.08 -4.59
N TYR A 274 -9.76 15.65 -5.17
CA TYR A 274 -9.70 14.40 -5.94
C TYR A 274 -9.93 13.16 -5.06
N ILE A 275 -9.23 13.09 -3.92
CA ILE A 275 -9.38 11.93 -3.02
C ILE A 275 -10.78 11.86 -2.42
N ALA A 276 -11.36 12.99 -2.02
CA ALA A 276 -12.73 13.05 -1.51
C ALA A 276 -13.76 12.64 -2.57
N SER A 277 -13.62 13.16 -3.80
CA SER A 277 -14.50 12.80 -4.93
C SER A 277 -14.47 11.30 -5.22
N GLU A 278 -13.27 10.70 -5.34
CA GLU A 278 -13.09 9.30 -5.71
C GLU A 278 -13.41 8.32 -4.55
N SER A 279 -13.25 8.74 -3.29
CA SER A 279 -13.41 7.82 -2.15
C SER A 279 -14.74 7.92 -1.43
N ILE A 280 -15.33 9.11 -1.35
CA ILE A 280 -16.56 9.39 -0.59
C ILE A 280 -17.63 10.12 -1.41
N GLY A 281 -17.37 10.41 -2.70
CA GLY A 281 -18.32 11.06 -3.59
C GLY A 281 -18.59 12.54 -3.24
N MET A 282 -17.66 13.22 -2.58
CA MET A 282 -17.79 14.62 -2.15
C MET A 282 -16.68 15.48 -2.76
N ASN A 283 -16.94 16.77 -2.91
CA ASN A 283 -16.00 17.73 -3.50
C ASN A 283 -15.83 18.95 -2.59
N LYS A 284 -14.71 19.66 -2.72
CA LYS A 284 -14.55 21.00 -2.15
C LYS A 284 -15.64 21.94 -2.66
N ILE A 285 -15.92 22.99 -1.91
CA ILE A 285 -16.86 24.03 -2.36
C ILE A 285 -16.27 24.80 -3.54
N LYS A 286 -17.05 24.94 -4.59
CA LYS A 286 -16.72 25.78 -5.73
C LYS A 286 -17.18 27.23 -5.46
N TYR A 287 -16.34 28.17 -5.85
CA TYR A 287 -16.64 29.62 -5.76
C TYR A 287 -16.15 30.33 -7.02
N ASP A 288 -16.73 31.50 -7.30
CA ASP A 288 -16.33 32.33 -8.43
C ASP A 288 -15.28 33.36 -8.02
N GLY A 289 -14.18 33.43 -8.77
CA GLY A 289 -13.07 34.31 -8.50
C GLY A 289 -11.94 33.70 -7.70
N ASP A 290 -11.30 34.49 -6.85
CA ASP A 290 -10.26 34.06 -5.93
C ASP A 290 -10.73 34.07 -4.47
N LEU A 291 -9.94 33.44 -3.59
CA LEU A 291 -10.25 33.36 -2.17
C LEU A 291 -10.25 34.72 -1.46
N GLN A 292 -9.44 35.67 -1.91
CA GLN A 292 -9.42 37.03 -1.35
C GLN A 292 -10.76 37.73 -1.61
N LYS A 293 -11.26 37.66 -2.84
CA LYS A 293 -12.56 38.23 -3.18
C LYS A 293 -13.68 37.56 -2.35
N LEU A 294 -13.61 36.24 -2.18
CA LEU A 294 -14.55 35.50 -1.34
C LEU A 294 -14.52 35.98 0.12
N PHE A 295 -13.32 36.15 0.68
CA PHE A 295 -13.12 36.68 2.03
C PHE A 295 -13.70 38.10 2.21
N GLU A 296 -13.60 38.93 1.19
CA GLU A 296 -14.09 40.33 1.23
C GLU A 296 -15.60 40.41 1.04
N THR A 297 -16.15 39.69 0.07
CA THR A 297 -17.53 39.84 -0.42
C THR A 297 -18.54 38.86 0.15
N ASP A 298 -18.11 37.62 0.52
CA ASP A 298 -18.96 36.58 1.08
C ASP A 298 -18.21 35.76 2.15
N TYR A 299 -17.98 36.38 3.27
CA TYR A 299 -17.26 35.76 4.38
C TYR A 299 -17.94 34.49 4.93
N SER A 300 -19.27 34.41 4.85
CA SER A 300 -20.01 33.20 5.25
C SER A 300 -19.64 32.00 4.37
N THR A 301 -19.53 32.19 3.07
CA THR A 301 -19.06 31.12 2.15
C THR A 301 -17.57 30.81 2.35
N TYR A 302 -16.75 31.80 2.68
CA TYR A 302 -15.34 31.60 3.02
C TYR A 302 -15.17 30.72 4.28
N VAL A 303 -15.92 30.99 5.33
CA VAL A 303 -15.97 30.18 6.57
C VAL A 303 -16.47 28.76 6.26
N PHE A 304 -17.51 28.67 5.44
CA PHE A 304 -18.04 27.37 5.02
C PHE A 304 -17.03 26.56 4.19
N TYR A 305 -16.30 27.21 3.29
CA TYR A 305 -15.22 26.57 2.52
C TYR A 305 -14.17 25.94 3.43
N ASN A 306 -13.62 26.72 4.37
CA ASN A 306 -12.64 26.21 5.34
C ASN A 306 -13.20 25.06 6.20
N ALA A 307 -14.48 25.13 6.62
CA ALA A 307 -15.15 24.06 7.36
C ALA A 307 -15.22 22.74 6.56
N ILE A 308 -15.49 22.85 5.23
CA ILE A 308 -15.56 21.70 4.36
C ILE A 308 -14.20 21.03 4.18
N ASP A 309 -13.11 21.77 4.12
CA ASP A 309 -11.78 21.20 3.98
C ASP A 309 -11.44 20.32 5.20
N SER A 310 -11.71 20.75 6.40
CA SER A 310 -11.48 19.94 7.61
C SER A 310 -12.41 18.72 7.71
N ILE A 311 -13.70 18.83 7.34
CA ILE A 311 -14.64 17.70 7.44
C ILE A 311 -14.36 16.63 6.38
N LEU A 312 -13.93 17.01 5.17
CA LEU A 312 -13.52 16.04 4.14
C LEU A 312 -12.40 15.13 4.63
N VAL A 313 -11.41 15.67 5.33
CA VAL A 313 -10.31 14.88 5.92
C VAL A 313 -10.83 13.91 6.96
N GLN A 314 -11.78 14.33 7.81
CA GLN A 314 -12.43 13.47 8.80
C GLN A 314 -13.20 12.31 8.14
N LEU A 315 -13.94 12.59 7.07
CA LEU A 315 -14.71 11.57 6.35
C LEU A 315 -13.81 10.60 5.57
N ILE A 316 -12.68 11.06 5.05
CA ILE A 316 -11.64 10.21 4.42
C ILE A 316 -11.06 9.23 5.45
N ASP A 317 -10.77 9.70 6.69
CA ASP A 317 -10.34 8.78 7.76
C ASP A 317 -11.41 7.72 8.05
N LYS A 318 -12.68 8.12 8.16
CA LYS A 318 -13.80 7.17 8.34
C LYS A 318 -13.90 6.16 7.19
N ARG A 319 -13.65 6.59 5.96
CA ARG A 319 -13.69 5.72 4.76
C ARG A 319 -12.59 4.66 4.78
N PHE A 320 -11.37 5.05 5.12
CA PHE A 320 -10.20 4.17 5.06
C PHE A 320 -9.78 3.59 6.40
N LYS A 321 -10.39 4.02 7.50
CA LYS A 321 -10.04 3.62 8.88
C LYS A 321 -8.54 3.84 9.15
N THR A 322 -7.99 4.94 8.66
CA THR A 322 -6.53 5.17 8.64
C THR A 322 -5.95 5.18 10.04
N LEU A 323 -6.55 5.93 10.96
CA LEU A 323 -6.06 5.99 12.33
C LEU A 323 -6.21 4.65 13.05
N GLN A 324 -7.32 3.93 12.84
CA GLN A 324 -7.53 2.58 13.39
C GLN A 324 -6.42 1.62 12.95
N ASN A 325 -6.10 1.63 11.67
CA ASN A 325 -5.09 0.76 11.09
C ASN A 325 -3.68 1.06 11.64
N ILE A 326 -3.32 2.34 11.74
CA ILE A 326 -2.05 2.81 12.33
C ILE A 326 -1.99 2.39 13.80
N TYR A 327 -3.06 2.65 14.53
CA TYR A 327 -3.19 2.34 15.94
C TYR A 327 -3.04 0.84 16.23
N THR A 328 -3.68 -0.02 15.42
CA THR A 328 -3.60 -1.48 15.59
C THR A 328 -2.16 -2.00 15.48
N GLN A 329 -1.38 -1.47 14.53
CA GLN A 329 0.04 -1.81 14.39
C GLN A 329 0.86 -1.35 15.59
N ALA A 330 0.65 -0.11 16.05
CA ALA A 330 1.34 0.45 17.21
C ALA A 330 1.05 -0.35 18.48
N LEU A 331 -0.21 -0.71 18.68
CA LEU A 331 -0.66 -1.49 19.84
C LEU A 331 0.01 -2.86 19.88
N TYR A 332 0.01 -3.57 18.75
CA TYR A 332 0.62 -4.89 18.65
C TYR A 332 2.13 -4.84 18.93
N CYS A 333 2.82 -3.85 18.39
CA CYS A 333 4.25 -3.66 18.58
C CYS A 333 4.62 -3.01 19.94
N LYS A 334 3.63 -2.67 20.77
CA LYS A 334 3.82 -1.91 22.02
C LYS A 334 4.67 -0.64 21.79
N GLU A 335 4.45 0.06 20.67
CA GLU A 335 5.22 1.21 20.24
C GLU A 335 4.34 2.46 20.15
N LYS A 336 4.95 3.64 20.12
CA LYS A 336 4.23 4.90 19.93
C LYS A 336 3.65 5.01 18.53
N ILE A 337 2.47 5.62 18.40
CA ILE A 337 1.74 5.70 17.13
C ILE A 337 2.58 6.32 16.01
N GLY A 338 3.34 7.36 16.30
CA GLY A 338 4.21 8.00 15.30
C GLY A 338 5.31 7.12 14.71
N ALA A 339 5.64 5.98 15.34
CA ALA A 339 6.60 5.03 14.82
C ALA A 339 6.05 4.14 13.69
N CYS A 340 4.72 4.06 13.53
CA CYS A 340 4.07 3.22 12.52
C CYS A 340 4.37 3.63 11.07
N PHE A 341 4.84 4.85 10.86
CA PHE A 341 5.31 5.31 9.55
C PHE A 341 6.70 4.79 9.20
N SER A 342 7.38 4.10 10.11
CA SER A 342 8.64 3.42 9.89
C SER A 342 8.50 1.91 10.11
N LYS A 343 8.46 1.14 9.02
CA LYS A 343 8.43 -0.33 9.07
C LYS A 343 9.59 -0.89 9.88
N ILE A 344 10.76 -0.26 9.80
CA ILE A 344 11.96 -0.65 10.56
C ILE A 344 11.78 -0.42 12.06
N ALA A 345 11.18 0.70 12.46
CA ALA A 345 10.91 0.95 13.89
C ALA A 345 9.95 -0.10 14.47
N LEU A 346 8.88 -0.44 13.76
CA LEU A 346 7.94 -1.50 14.16
C LEU A 346 8.60 -2.87 14.23
N THR A 347 9.44 -3.21 13.26
CA THR A 347 10.15 -4.50 13.25
C THR A 347 11.16 -4.57 14.41
N ASN A 348 11.92 -3.49 14.67
CA ASN A 348 12.79 -3.40 15.84
C ASN A 348 12.01 -3.58 17.16
N ALA A 349 10.82 -2.97 17.24
CA ALA A 349 9.96 -3.10 18.41
C ALA A 349 9.48 -4.54 18.64
N LEU A 350 9.06 -5.25 17.56
CA LEU A 350 8.65 -6.65 17.63
C LEU A 350 9.75 -7.55 18.17
N PHE A 351 10.97 -7.43 17.66
CA PHE A 351 12.10 -8.22 18.10
C PHE A 351 12.50 -7.90 19.53
N PHE A 352 12.53 -6.60 19.91
CA PHE A 352 12.78 -6.22 21.28
C PHE A 352 11.76 -6.84 22.25
N ASN A 353 10.47 -6.75 21.92
CA ASN A 353 9.41 -7.32 22.76
C ASN A 353 9.56 -8.85 22.88
N TYR A 354 9.83 -9.52 21.76
CA TYR A 354 10.07 -10.97 21.76
C TYR A 354 11.19 -11.36 22.71
N PHE A 355 12.37 -10.74 22.59
CA PHE A 355 13.51 -11.05 23.46
C PHE A 355 13.24 -10.68 24.90
N TYR A 356 12.58 -9.54 25.14
CA TYR A 356 12.21 -9.13 26.50
C TYR A 356 11.26 -10.14 27.17
N ASP A 357 10.21 -10.56 26.46
CA ASP A 357 9.21 -11.50 26.97
C ASP A 357 9.83 -12.90 27.25
N HIS A 358 10.92 -13.27 26.56
CA HIS A 358 11.70 -14.49 26.79
C HIS A 358 12.84 -14.31 27.83
N GLY A 359 12.87 -13.20 28.55
CA GLY A 359 13.89 -12.92 29.58
C GLY A 359 15.29 -12.61 29.04
N VAL A 360 15.42 -12.47 27.71
CA VAL A 360 16.69 -12.17 27.03
C VAL A 360 16.87 -10.64 26.97
N LYS A 361 18.10 -10.19 27.13
CA LYS A 361 18.42 -8.75 27.11
C LYS A 361 18.95 -8.34 25.74
N VAL A 362 18.78 -7.06 25.42
CA VAL A 362 19.29 -6.49 24.17
C VAL A 362 20.33 -5.42 24.52
N ILE A 363 21.58 -5.68 24.13
CA ILE A 363 22.67 -4.71 24.30
C ILE A 363 22.54 -3.68 23.17
N PRO A 364 22.43 -2.36 23.50
CA PRO A 364 22.44 -1.33 22.48
C PRO A 364 23.75 -1.35 21.67
N LYS A 365 23.66 -1.44 20.35
CA LYS A 365 24.82 -1.32 19.45
C LYS A 365 24.90 0.11 18.92
N LYS A 366 26.12 0.65 18.78
CA LYS A 366 26.33 1.76 17.86
C LYS A 366 26.14 1.24 16.43
N GLN A 367 25.42 1.99 15.61
CA GLN A 367 25.43 1.74 14.17
C GLN A 367 26.87 1.97 13.68
N GLU A 368 27.53 0.91 13.30
CA GLU A 368 28.77 0.98 12.55
C GLU A 368 28.40 1.17 11.06
N ASP A 369 29.28 1.79 10.29
CA ASP A 369 29.13 1.86 8.84
C ASP A 369 29.25 0.44 8.26
N VAL A 370 28.11 -0.24 8.15
CA VAL A 370 28.04 -1.59 7.57
C VAL A 370 27.94 -1.46 6.07
N GLU A 371 28.85 -2.09 5.37
CA GLU A 371 28.82 -2.16 3.91
C GLU A 371 27.53 -2.84 3.45
N ARG A 372 26.74 -2.14 2.64
CA ARG A 372 25.51 -2.69 2.05
C ARG A 372 25.89 -3.74 1.02
N GLY A 373 25.71 -5.00 1.34
CA GLY A 373 25.80 -6.08 0.37
C GLY A 373 24.69 -5.97 -0.70
N THR A 374 24.80 -6.79 -1.75
CA THR A 374 23.76 -6.88 -2.79
C THR A 374 22.65 -7.81 -2.35
N LEU A 375 21.39 -7.32 -2.37
CA LEU A 375 20.20 -8.12 -2.16
C LEU A 375 19.69 -8.64 -3.50
N ILE A 376 19.52 -9.95 -3.62
CA ILE A 376 18.82 -10.56 -4.75
C ILE A 376 17.34 -10.70 -4.41
N GLY A 377 16.50 -10.05 -5.20
CA GLY A 377 15.04 -10.10 -5.02
C GLY A 377 14.40 -11.41 -5.48
N ALA A 378 13.09 -11.34 -5.71
CA ALA A 378 12.24 -12.43 -6.12
C ALA A 378 12.59 -13.02 -7.49
N TYR A 379 12.20 -14.27 -7.69
CA TYR A 379 12.11 -14.87 -9.02
C TYR A 379 10.98 -14.24 -9.82
N VAL A 380 11.28 -13.88 -11.05
CA VAL A 380 10.25 -13.50 -12.03
C VAL A 380 10.60 -14.17 -13.34
N ARG A 381 9.79 -15.15 -13.75
CA ARG A 381 9.93 -15.83 -15.04
C ARG A 381 9.73 -14.85 -16.18
N THR A 382 10.46 -15.01 -17.27
CA THR A 382 10.14 -14.30 -18.52
C THR A 382 8.80 -14.84 -19.04
N PRO A 383 7.82 -13.98 -19.35
CA PRO A 383 6.54 -14.44 -19.87
C PRO A 383 6.71 -15.19 -21.21
N THR A 384 5.86 -16.15 -21.48
CA THR A 384 5.62 -16.63 -22.84
C THR A 384 4.64 -15.67 -23.51
N PRO A 385 5.09 -14.80 -24.43
CA PRO A 385 4.20 -13.81 -25.03
C PRO A 385 3.06 -14.50 -25.79
N GLY A 386 1.91 -13.85 -25.84
CA GLY A 386 0.77 -14.37 -26.57
C GLY A 386 -0.54 -14.31 -25.78
N LYS A 387 -1.62 -14.72 -26.45
CA LYS A 387 -2.90 -15.02 -25.83
C LYS A 387 -2.92 -16.49 -25.42
N HIS A 388 -3.25 -16.75 -24.16
CA HIS A 388 -3.35 -18.09 -23.60
C HIS A 388 -4.72 -18.27 -22.95
N ASP A 389 -5.36 -19.40 -23.22
CA ASP A 389 -6.69 -19.72 -22.70
C ASP A 389 -6.58 -20.61 -21.47
N LEU A 390 -7.61 -20.55 -20.62
CA LEU A 390 -7.79 -21.36 -19.43
C LEU A 390 -6.54 -21.36 -18.54
N VAL A 391 -6.08 -20.16 -18.21
CA VAL A 391 -4.88 -19.96 -17.39
C VAL A 391 -5.24 -19.85 -15.93
N CYS A 392 -4.67 -20.73 -15.13
CA CYS A 392 -4.77 -20.72 -13.68
C CYS A 392 -3.59 -19.96 -13.07
N CYS A 393 -3.86 -19.23 -12.00
CA CYS A 393 -2.82 -18.70 -11.12
C CYS A 393 -2.82 -19.54 -9.86
N ASN A 394 -1.72 -20.24 -9.62
CA ASN A 394 -1.46 -20.91 -8.34
C ASN A 394 -0.44 -20.06 -7.58
N ASP A 395 -0.71 -19.78 -6.31
CA ASP A 395 0.01 -18.81 -5.49
C ASP A 395 0.48 -19.40 -4.16
N PHE A 396 1.68 -19.01 -3.73
CA PHE A 396 2.18 -19.36 -2.41
C PHE A 396 1.59 -18.43 -1.34
N ALA A 397 0.88 -19.00 -0.39
CA ALA A 397 0.36 -18.25 0.74
C ALA A 397 1.49 -17.69 1.62
N SER A 398 1.84 -16.40 1.43
CA SER A 398 2.90 -15.71 2.19
C SER A 398 4.27 -16.38 2.05
N LEU A 399 4.83 -16.46 0.84
CA LEU A 399 6.04 -17.21 0.49
C LEU A 399 7.25 -16.91 1.40
N TYR A 400 7.66 -15.64 1.55
CA TYR A 400 8.80 -15.29 2.40
C TYR A 400 8.60 -15.61 3.89
N PRO A 401 7.48 -15.23 4.52
CA PRO A 401 7.14 -15.69 5.86
C PRO A 401 7.18 -17.21 6.01
N SER A 402 6.61 -17.95 5.07
CA SER A 402 6.60 -19.42 5.10
C SER A 402 8.01 -20.01 4.92
N SER A 403 8.87 -19.40 4.13
CA SER A 403 10.28 -19.81 3.98
C SER A 403 11.06 -19.59 5.28
N ILE A 404 10.86 -18.47 5.97
CA ILE A 404 11.46 -18.21 7.30
C ILE A 404 11.03 -19.28 8.30
N ILE A 405 9.74 -19.61 8.33
CA ILE A 405 9.18 -20.60 9.28
C ILE A 405 9.69 -21.99 8.93
N THR A 406 9.58 -22.43 7.68
CA THR A 406 9.99 -23.75 7.20
C THR A 406 11.46 -24.02 7.48
N CYS A 407 12.33 -23.10 7.04
CA CYS A 407 13.77 -23.28 7.11
C CYS A 407 14.39 -22.81 8.44
N ASN A 408 13.58 -22.37 9.40
CA ASN A 408 14.01 -21.87 10.72
C ASN A 408 15.12 -20.80 10.60
N LEU A 409 14.97 -19.86 9.64
CA LEU A 409 15.96 -18.86 9.35
C LEU A 409 15.92 -17.73 10.40
N SER A 410 17.00 -17.55 11.12
CA SER A 410 17.19 -16.49 12.12
C SER A 410 18.65 -16.07 12.18
N ILE A 411 18.91 -14.85 12.64
CA ILE A 411 20.30 -14.37 12.76
C ILE A 411 21.05 -15.08 13.89
N GLU A 412 20.38 -15.42 14.98
CA GLU A 412 21.00 -16.02 16.14
C GLU A 412 21.39 -17.50 15.94
N ASN A 413 20.86 -18.17 14.92
CA ASN A 413 21.23 -19.56 14.61
C ASN A 413 22.09 -19.70 13.35
N LEU A 414 22.45 -18.59 12.69
CA LEU A 414 23.36 -18.58 11.56
C LEU A 414 24.77 -18.96 12.01
N VAL A 415 25.29 -20.08 11.54
CA VAL A 415 26.65 -20.58 11.82
C VAL A 415 27.67 -19.88 10.93
N GLY A 416 27.34 -19.71 9.66
CA GLY A 416 28.17 -19.08 8.64
C GLY A 416 27.72 -19.41 7.22
N THR A 417 28.38 -18.83 6.23
CA THR A 417 28.14 -19.08 4.81
C THR A 417 29.39 -19.66 4.19
N PHE A 418 29.29 -20.83 3.55
CA PHE A 418 30.42 -21.64 3.07
C PHE A 418 30.44 -21.65 1.55
N TYR A 419 31.32 -20.83 0.97
CA TYR A 419 31.52 -20.73 -0.48
C TYR A 419 32.98 -20.50 -0.83
N ASP A 420 33.38 -20.91 -2.05
CA ASP A 420 34.74 -20.73 -2.54
C ASP A 420 34.98 -19.27 -2.96
N GLU A 421 35.56 -18.51 -2.04
CA GLU A 421 35.89 -17.12 -2.29
C GLU A 421 36.85 -16.92 -3.45
N LYS A 422 37.80 -17.84 -3.63
CA LYS A 422 38.81 -17.74 -4.70
C LYS A 422 38.16 -17.92 -6.06
N ALA A 423 37.30 -18.91 -6.20
CA ALA A 423 36.55 -19.15 -7.43
C ALA A 423 35.61 -18.00 -7.80
N LEU A 424 35.18 -17.19 -6.81
CA LEU A 424 34.31 -16.05 -7.02
C LEU A 424 35.05 -14.75 -7.41
N ILE A 425 36.37 -14.67 -7.24
CA ILE A 425 37.17 -13.44 -7.53
C ILE A 425 36.87 -12.89 -8.93
N PRO A 426 36.98 -13.71 -10.02
CA PRO A 426 36.79 -13.17 -11.37
C PRO A 426 35.44 -12.54 -11.60
N PHE A 427 34.39 -13.07 -10.97
CA PHE A 427 33.02 -12.55 -11.08
C PHE A 427 32.79 -11.31 -10.19
N LYS A 428 33.46 -11.25 -9.03
CA LYS A 428 33.41 -10.08 -8.12
C LYS A 428 34.13 -8.88 -8.72
N GLU A 429 35.17 -9.11 -9.52
CA GLU A 429 35.90 -8.08 -10.25
C GLU A 429 35.15 -7.59 -11.49
N ASP A 430 34.44 -8.46 -12.19
CA ASP A 430 33.63 -8.11 -13.36
C ASP A 430 32.14 -7.78 -13.00
N LYS A 431 31.98 -6.77 -12.17
CA LYS A 431 30.64 -6.29 -11.74
C LYS A 431 29.77 -5.76 -12.88
N ALA A 432 30.35 -5.44 -14.03
CA ALA A 432 29.62 -5.01 -15.21
C ALA A 432 28.79 -6.16 -15.80
N ASN A 433 29.33 -7.37 -15.81
CA ASN A 433 28.70 -8.54 -16.41
C ASN A 433 28.09 -9.52 -15.40
N TYR A 434 28.55 -9.49 -14.14
CA TYR A 434 28.11 -10.45 -13.11
C TYR A 434 27.67 -9.80 -11.81
N ILE A 435 26.75 -10.48 -11.14
CA ILE A 435 26.31 -10.21 -9.77
C ILE A 435 26.61 -11.45 -8.94
N VAL A 436 27.37 -11.27 -7.85
CA VAL A 436 27.74 -12.34 -6.93
C VAL A 436 27.04 -12.13 -5.60
N VAL A 437 26.37 -13.17 -5.10
CA VAL A 437 25.69 -13.15 -3.80
C VAL A 437 25.90 -14.46 -3.07
N GLY A 438 26.62 -14.41 -1.94
CA GLY A 438 27.11 -15.62 -1.31
C GLY A 438 27.95 -16.42 -2.33
N GLY A 439 27.65 -17.70 -2.46
CA GLY A 439 28.27 -18.58 -3.46
C GLY A 439 27.61 -18.58 -4.84
N ALA A 440 26.55 -17.82 -5.05
CA ALA A 440 25.80 -17.81 -6.30
C ALA A 440 26.25 -16.70 -7.25
N VAL A 441 26.38 -17.00 -8.55
CA VAL A 441 26.74 -16.07 -9.62
C VAL A 441 25.59 -15.94 -10.61
N TYR A 442 25.28 -14.71 -10.98
CA TYR A 442 24.26 -14.36 -11.98
C TYR A 442 24.82 -13.39 -13.01
N LYS A 443 24.31 -13.41 -14.24
CA LYS A 443 24.58 -12.36 -15.23
C LYS A 443 23.96 -11.04 -14.79
N ASN A 444 24.64 -9.92 -15.05
CA ASN A 444 24.08 -8.59 -14.81
C ASN A 444 23.40 -8.10 -16.11
N LYS A 445 22.07 -7.97 -16.09
CA LYS A 445 21.27 -7.36 -17.19
C LYS A 445 21.14 -5.84 -17.08
N GLY A 446 21.63 -5.25 -16.01
CA GLY A 446 21.60 -3.81 -15.76
C GLY A 446 22.91 -3.09 -16.10
N THR A 447 23.10 -1.95 -15.46
CA THR A 447 24.35 -1.18 -15.53
C THR A 447 25.13 -1.34 -14.23
N LEU A 448 26.41 -0.95 -14.25
CA LEU A 448 27.22 -0.95 -13.02
C LEU A 448 26.58 -0.12 -11.89
N ALA A 449 25.95 1.01 -12.24
CA ALA A 449 25.27 1.89 -11.28
C ALA A 449 23.87 1.38 -10.83
N LYS A 450 23.25 0.52 -11.65
CA LYS A 450 21.94 -0.09 -11.36
C LYS A 450 21.96 -1.55 -11.82
N PRO A 451 22.63 -2.44 -11.08
CA PRO A 451 22.71 -3.85 -11.43
C PRO A 451 21.32 -4.50 -11.41
N GLN A 452 21.04 -5.35 -12.37
CA GLN A 452 19.79 -6.11 -12.48
C GLN A 452 20.10 -7.59 -12.66
N LEU A 453 19.40 -8.42 -11.90
CA LEU A 453 19.60 -9.86 -11.93
C LEU A 453 19.21 -10.43 -13.30
N GLY A 454 20.16 -11.07 -13.94
CA GLY A 454 20.00 -11.83 -15.16
C GLY A 454 19.87 -13.33 -14.92
N GLU A 455 20.39 -14.12 -15.85
CA GLU A 455 20.38 -15.57 -15.78
C GLU A 455 21.32 -16.05 -14.68
N PHE A 456 20.92 -17.11 -13.99
CA PHE A 456 21.77 -17.85 -13.08
C PHE A 456 22.92 -18.50 -13.85
N VAL A 457 24.14 -18.38 -13.37
CA VAL A 457 25.34 -18.96 -14.00
C VAL A 457 25.74 -20.23 -13.27
N SER A 458 26.07 -20.14 -11.99
CA SER A 458 26.53 -21.29 -11.22
C SER A 458 26.55 -21.00 -9.71
N TYR A 459 26.64 -22.05 -8.93
CA TYR A 459 27.03 -22.00 -7.52
C TYR A 459 28.51 -22.37 -7.34
N TYR A 460 29.20 -21.65 -6.46
CA TYR A 460 30.58 -21.93 -6.05
C TYR A 460 30.59 -22.18 -4.53
N LEU A 461 30.00 -23.31 -4.14
CA LEU A 461 29.85 -23.68 -2.72
C LEU A 461 30.99 -24.62 -2.31
N LEU A 462 31.36 -24.59 -1.04
CA LEU A 462 32.27 -25.56 -0.42
C LEU A 462 31.53 -26.86 -0.08
N GLU A 463 31.22 -27.67 -1.08
CA GLU A 463 30.34 -28.84 -0.98
C GLU A 463 30.81 -29.83 0.08
N ASP A 464 32.11 -30.11 0.17
CA ASP A 464 32.69 -31.03 1.16
C ASP A 464 32.42 -30.57 2.62
N GLU A 465 32.44 -29.26 2.86
CA GLU A 465 32.13 -28.68 4.15
C GLU A 465 30.62 -28.70 4.42
N LEU A 466 29.81 -28.35 3.42
CA LEU A 466 28.35 -28.31 3.52
C LEU A 466 27.74 -29.70 3.71
N ASP A 467 28.33 -30.73 3.09
CA ASP A 467 27.86 -32.12 3.23
C ASP A 467 27.89 -32.63 4.66
N LYS A 468 28.85 -32.18 5.48
CA LYS A 468 28.90 -32.49 6.90
C LYS A 468 27.65 -31.98 7.63
N TYR A 469 27.18 -30.82 7.27
CA TYR A 469 25.98 -30.19 7.84
C TYR A 469 24.69 -30.77 7.25
N ARG A 470 24.64 -31.04 5.93
CA ARG A 470 23.49 -31.66 5.26
C ARG A 470 23.12 -33.03 5.82
N ARG A 471 24.12 -33.81 6.30
CA ARG A 471 23.91 -35.13 6.91
C ARG A 471 23.48 -35.08 8.37
N ASN A 472 23.52 -33.91 8.99
CA ASN A 472 23.22 -33.75 10.41
C ASN A 472 21.89 -33.01 10.61
N PRO A 473 20.82 -33.68 11.15
CA PRO A 473 19.49 -33.09 11.29
C PRO A 473 19.42 -31.87 12.23
N LYS A 474 20.49 -31.61 12.99
CA LYS A 474 20.59 -30.41 13.81
C LYS A 474 20.92 -29.14 13.02
N TYR A 475 21.10 -29.27 11.73
CA TYR A 475 21.40 -28.12 10.86
C TYR A 475 20.52 -28.11 9.63
N PHE A 476 20.24 -26.90 9.15
CA PHE A 476 19.67 -26.62 7.85
C PHE A 476 20.70 -25.92 6.99
N VAL A 477 20.83 -26.33 5.75
CA VAL A 477 21.73 -25.71 4.76
C VAL A 477 20.88 -25.02 3.71
N SER A 478 21.05 -23.69 3.57
CA SER A 478 20.35 -22.89 2.56
C SER A 478 20.92 -23.14 1.16
N VAL A 479 20.14 -22.79 0.13
CA VAL A 479 20.58 -22.88 -1.26
C VAL A 479 21.78 -21.98 -1.59
N ASN A 480 22.05 -20.97 -0.80
CA ASN A 480 23.20 -20.06 -0.97
C ASN A 480 24.43 -20.51 -0.18
N GLY A 481 24.39 -21.67 0.49
CA GLY A 481 25.48 -22.23 1.28
C GLY A 481 25.61 -21.69 2.71
N SER A 482 24.57 -21.04 3.23
CA SER A 482 24.52 -20.67 4.64
C SER A 482 24.01 -21.83 5.48
N VAL A 483 24.59 -21.99 6.66
CA VAL A 483 24.26 -23.07 7.61
C VAL A 483 23.57 -22.46 8.82
N TYR A 484 22.44 -23.04 9.20
CA TYR A 484 21.62 -22.62 10.35
C TYR A 484 21.48 -23.80 11.33
N LYS A 485 21.61 -23.55 12.63
CA LYS A 485 21.23 -24.53 13.66
C LYS A 485 19.72 -24.77 13.61
N ASN A 486 19.32 -26.04 13.73
CA ASN A 486 17.90 -26.45 13.72
C ASN A 486 17.54 -27.28 14.95
N ASP A 487 18.11 -26.96 16.11
CA ASP A 487 17.96 -27.66 17.37
C ASP A 487 16.81 -27.15 18.23
N LYS A 488 16.28 -25.98 17.92
CA LYS A 488 15.11 -25.34 18.56
C LYS A 488 14.48 -24.31 17.62
N THR A 489 13.36 -23.72 18.03
CA THR A 489 12.76 -22.58 17.35
C THR A 489 13.52 -21.28 17.71
N TYR A 490 13.78 -20.46 16.72
CA TYR A 490 14.50 -19.19 16.86
C TYR A 490 13.60 -17.98 16.56
N SER A 491 14.04 -16.77 16.91
CA SER A 491 13.18 -15.58 16.98
C SER A 491 12.44 -15.24 15.68
N PHE A 492 13.09 -15.23 14.54
CA PHE A 492 12.42 -14.93 13.26
C PHE A 492 11.31 -15.93 12.94
N LYS A 493 11.57 -17.25 13.12
CA LYS A 493 10.56 -18.30 12.94
C LYS A 493 9.40 -18.10 13.88
N ASP A 494 9.65 -17.89 15.17
CA ASP A 494 8.61 -17.82 16.19
C ASP A 494 7.73 -16.58 16.02
N ILE A 495 8.35 -15.42 15.80
CA ILE A 495 7.64 -14.17 15.50
C ILE A 495 6.78 -14.33 14.24
N GLN A 496 7.33 -14.88 13.15
CA GLN A 496 6.58 -15.08 11.90
C GLN A 496 5.43 -16.07 12.06
N ALA A 497 5.64 -17.17 12.78
CA ALA A 497 4.59 -18.15 13.05
C ALA A 497 3.46 -17.51 13.87
N THR A 498 3.79 -16.72 14.88
CA THR A 498 2.84 -15.98 15.70
C THR A 498 2.05 -14.96 14.87
N LEU A 499 2.73 -14.17 14.02
CA LEU A 499 2.06 -13.21 13.12
C LEU A 499 1.11 -13.90 12.13
N LYS A 500 1.53 -15.05 11.56
CA LYS A 500 0.71 -15.85 10.64
C LYS A 500 -0.52 -16.43 11.36
N ALA A 501 -0.35 -16.97 12.57
CA ALA A 501 -1.46 -17.48 13.38
C ALA A 501 -2.46 -16.38 13.74
N ASN A 502 -1.98 -15.24 14.21
CA ASN A 502 -2.80 -14.07 14.56
C ASN A 502 -3.56 -13.52 13.33
N ARG A 503 -2.89 -13.48 12.18
CA ARG A 503 -3.52 -13.10 10.91
C ARG A 503 -4.69 -14.02 10.56
N ASN A 504 -4.48 -15.33 10.65
CA ASN A 504 -5.52 -16.34 10.34
C ASN A 504 -6.70 -16.21 11.32
N THR A 505 -6.43 -16.02 12.60
CA THR A 505 -7.45 -15.79 13.62
C THR A 505 -8.26 -14.52 13.30
N GLY A 506 -7.62 -13.40 13.02
CA GLY A 506 -8.30 -12.16 12.65
C GLY A 506 -9.18 -12.32 11.41
N LYS A 507 -8.64 -12.96 10.35
CA LYS A 507 -9.40 -13.27 9.13
C LYS A 507 -10.61 -14.17 9.38
N TYR A 508 -10.45 -15.19 10.20
CA TYR A 508 -11.53 -16.12 10.55
C TYR A 508 -12.63 -15.41 11.34
N LEU A 509 -12.27 -14.65 12.38
CA LEU A 509 -13.23 -13.91 13.21
C LEU A 509 -13.97 -12.86 12.39
N ALA A 510 -13.27 -12.07 11.56
CA ALA A 510 -13.91 -11.09 10.69
C ALA A 510 -14.98 -11.74 9.78
N LYS A 511 -14.63 -12.86 9.11
CA LYS A 511 -15.57 -13.57 8.24
C LYS A 511 -16.78 -14.12 8.99
N GLN A 512 -16.58 -14.68 10.19
CA GLN A 512 -17.69 -15.17 11.00
C GLN A 512 -18.64 -14.05 11.42
N LEU A 513 -18.09 -12.92 11.86
CA LEU A 513 -18.88 -11.77 12.27
C LEU A 513 -19.59 -11.10 11.07
N GLU A 514 -18.94 -11.01 9.90
CA GLU A 514 -19.56 -10.53 8.65
C GLU A 514 -20.74 -11.41 8.21
N ALA A 515 -20.63 -12.74 8.37
CA ALA A 515 -21.72 -13.65 8.04
C ALA A 515 -22.98 -13.39 8.91
N VAL A 516 -22.79 -12.94 10.14
CA VAL A 516 -23.91 -12.58 11.03
C VAL A 516 -24.56 -11.25 10.60
N VAL A 517 -23.78 -10.28 10.11
CA VAL A 517 -24.33 -9.00 9.59
C VAL A 517 -25.13 -9.21 8.31
N MET A 518 -24.68 -10.11 7.44
CA MET A 518 -25.39 -10.46 6.20
C MET A 518 -26.70 -11.20 6.44
N THR A 519 -26.84 -11.84 7.59
CA THR A 519 -28.11 -12.38 8.05
C THR A 519 -28.86 -11.26 8.75
N ASP A 520 -30.02 -10.87 8.24
CA ASP A 520 -30.82 -9.78 8.80
C ASP A 520 -31.09 -10.01 10.30
N VAL A 521 -30.30 -9.35 11.14
CA VAL A 521 -30.34 -9.52 12.60
C VAL A 521 -31.73 -9.22 13.17
N ASP A 522 -32.45 -8.26 12.57
CA ASP A 522 -33.81 -7.91 12.97
C ASP A 522 -34.79 -9.05 12.66
N HIS A 523 -34.62 -9.72 11.52
CA HIS A 523 -35.43 -10.87 11.11
C HIS A 523 -35.16 -12.10 11.97
N ILE A 524 -33.91 -12.30 12.38
CA ILE A 524 -33.53 -13.43 13.24
C ILE A 524 -34.08 -13.23 14.65
N ILE A 525 -34.01 -12.03 15.18
CA ILE A 525 -34.48 -11.71 16.56
C ILE A 525 -36.00 -11.68 16.61
N ALA A 526 -36.68 -11.10 15.60
CA ALA A 526 -38.16 -10.93 15.66
C ALA A 526 -38.97 -12.20 15.34
N ASP A 527 -38.57 -12.98 14.32
CA ASP A 527 -39.46 -14.04 13.80
C ASP A 527 -38.89 -15.47 13.76
N LYS A 528 -37.58 -15.67 13.73
CA LYS A 528 -36.98 -16.95 13.35
C LYS A 528 -35.84 -17.47 14.23
N ALA A 529 -35.36 -16.70 15.19
CA ALA A 529 -34.23 -17.10 16.03
C ALA A 529 -34.49 -18.40 16.80
N ILE A 530 -35.76 -18.63 17.16
CA ILE A 530 -36.19 -19.83 17.90
C ILE A 530 -36.40 -21.03 16.97
N ASN A 531 -36.81 -20.79 15.72
CA ASN A 531 -37.21 -21.83 14.76
C ASN A 531 -36.09 -22.24 13.80
N ASN A 532 -34.99 -21.47 13.73
CA ASN A 532 -33.86 -21.73 12.81
C ASN A 532 -32.54 -21.82 13.59
N VAL A 533 -32.34 -22.96 14.22
CA VAL A 533 -31.25 -23.27 15.15
C VAL A 533 -29.84 -22.90 14.64
N PRO A 534 -29.44 -23.14 13.37
CA PRO A 534 -28.09 -22.79 12.93
C PRO A 534 -27.80 -21.29 12.92
N TYR A 535 -28.78 -20.46 12.58
CA TYR A 535 -28.65 -18.99 12.59
C TYR A 535 -28.64 -18.43 13.99
N ALA A 536 -29.49 -18.95 14.84
CA ALA A 536 -29.57 -18.55 16.25
C ALA A 536 -28.28 -18.89 17.00
N GLU A 537 -27.65 -20.03 16.73
CA GLU A 537 -26.38 -20.43 17.33
C GLU A 537 -25.23 -19.51 16.85
N ASN A 538 -25.17 -19.17 15.58
CA ASN A 538 -24.17 -18.26 15.05
C ASN A 538 -24.29 -16.86 15.68
N LEU A 539 -25.50 -16.36 15.85
CA LEU A 539 -25.75 -15.07 16.51
C LEU A 539 -25.35 -15.12 18.00
N VAL A 540 -25.74 -16.17 18.74
CA VAL A 540 -25.33 -16.38 20.13
C VAL A 540 -23.82 -16.42 20.26
N ASN A 541 -23.13 -17.15 19.39
CA ASN A 541 -21.67 -17.24 19.39
C ASN A 541 -21.03 -15.87 19.09
N ALA A 542 -21.54 -15.11 18.11
CA ALA A 542 -21.06 -13.78 17.81
C ALA A 542 -21.23 -12.82 18.99
N MET A 543 -22.41 -12.80 19.61
CA MET A 543 -22.70 -11.98 20.78
C MET A 543 -21.82 -12.33 21.99
N LYS A 544 -21.62 -13.62 22.23
CA LYS A 544 -20.76 -14.12 23.30
C LYS A 544 -19.28 -13.70 23.07
N ASN A 545 -18.83 -13.78 21.83
CA ASN A 545 -17.46 -13.40 21.47
C ASN A 545 -17.18 -11.90 21.68
N ILE A 546 -18.19 -11.03 21.54
CA ILE A 546 -18.09 -9.60 21.79
C ILE A 546 -18.50 -9.18 23.21
N GLY A 547 -18.68 -10.17 24.12
CA GLY A 547 -18.86 -9.93 25.55
C GLY A 547 -20.30 -9.78 26.04
N TYR A 548 -21.30 -10.14 25.24
CA TYR A 548 -22.69 -10.21 25.69
C TYR A 548 -22.92 -11.49 26.49
N ASN A 549 -23.74 -11.36 27.55
CA ASN A 549 -24.08 -12.49 28.41
C ASN A 549 -25.27 -13.28 27.82
N VAL A 550 -24.98 -13.93 26.69
CA VAL A 550 -25.96 -14.79 25.97
C VAL A 550 -25.37 -16.19 25.90
N HIS A 551 -26.11 -17.21 26.31
CA HIS A 551 -25.61 -18.59 26.39
C HIS A 551 -26.32 -19.54 25.45
N CYS A 552 -27.57 -19.25 25.09
CA CYS A 552 -28.41 -20.08 24.22
C CYS A 552 -29.36 -19.24 23.37
N PRO A 553 -29.96 -19.80 22.31
CA PRO A 553 -30.94 -19.09 21.49
C PRO A 553 -32.11 -18.51 22.24
N MET A 554 -32.53 -19.09 23.37
CA MET A 554 -33.63 -18.56 24.20
C MET A 554 -33.28 -17.23 24.84
N ASP A 555 -32.01 -16.95 25.13
CA ASP A 555 -31.58 -15.67 25.69
C ASP A 555 -31.75 -14.50 24.70
N LEU A 556 -31.83 -14.80 23.38
CA LEU A 556 -32.13 -13.79 22.36
C LEU A 556 -33.50 -13.19 22.48
N CYS A 557 -34.47 -13.93 23.05
CA CYS A 557 -35.82 -13.42 23.32
C CYS A 557 -35.83 -12.24 24.32
N ASN A 558 -34.83 -12.15 25.18
CA ASN A 558 -34.64 -11.07 26.13
C ASN A 558 -34.01 -9.80 25.52
N LEU A 559 -33.61 -9.84 24.24
CA LEU A 559 -32.97 -8.73 23.52
C LEU A 559 -33.96 -7.94 22.64
N MET A 560 -35.25 -8.08 22.86
CA MET A 560 -36.29 -7.39 22.07
C MET A 560 -36.34 -5.87 22.26
N ASP A 561 -35.41 -5.29 23.03
CA ASP A 561 -35.23 -3.82 23.11
C ASP A 561 -34.46 -3.32 21.91
N GLU A 562 -35.09 -2.45 21.12
CA GLU A 562 -34.50 -1.82 19.93
C GLU A 562 -33.16 -1.11 20.23
N GLY A 563 -33.02 -0.54 21.42
CA GLY A 563 -31.80 0.09 21.90
C GLY A 563 -30.64 -0.92 22.07
N LEU A 564 -30.94 -2.11 22.61
CA LEU A 564 -29.93 -3.18 22.74
C LEU A 564 -29.52 -3.78 21.39
N ILE A 565 -30.49 -3.93 20.48
CA ILE A 565 -30.20 -4.40 19.11
C ILE A 565 -29.27 -3.45 18.36
N ASN A 566 -29.58 -2.15 18.40
CA ASN A 566 -28.78 -1.12 17.76
C ASN A 566 -27.37 -1.03 18.37
N LYS A 567 -27.27 -1.15 19.70
CA LYS A 567 -25.97 -1.23 20.39
C LYS A 567 -25.19 -2.46 19.95
N PHE A 568 -25.83 -3.63 19.89
CA PHE A 568 -25.18 -4.86 19.41
C PHE A 568 -24.66 -4.72 17.97
N LYS A 569 -25.49 -4.18 17.04
CA LYS A 569 -25.06 -3.94 15.67
C LYS A 569 -23.84 -3.02 15.60
N ALA A 570 -23.82 -1.96 16.41
CA ALA A 570 -22.68 -1.06 16.49
C ALA A 570 -21.41 -1.73 17.05
N ASP A 571 -21.56 -2.56 18.09
CA ASP A 571 -20.44 -3.30 18.68
C ASP A 571 -19.94 -4.40 17.74
N LEU A 572 -20.83 -5.10 17.02
CA LEU A 572 -20.50 -6.08 15.98
C LEU A 572 -19.71 -5.44 14.85
N GLN A 573 -20.14 -4.28 14.37
CA GLN A 573 -19.43 -3.54 13.32
C GLN A 573 -18.03 -3.14 13.78
N LYS A 574 -17.86 -2.67 15.02
CA LYS A 574 -16.55 -2.34 15.59
C LYS A 574 -15.61 -3.55 15.65
N GLU A 575 -16.14 -4.72 16.05
CA GLU A 575 -15.34 -5.95 16.10
C GLU A 575 -14.93 -6.45 14.71
N ILE A 576 -15.80 -6.35 13.71
CA ILE A 576 -15.47 -6.65 12.31
C ILE A 576 -14.32 -5.74 11.84
N GLU A 577 -14.47 -4.43 12.09
CA GLU A 577 -13.47 -3.44 11.72
C GLU A 577 -12.12 -3.67 12.42
N TYR A 578 -12.17 -4.00 13.72
CA TYR A 578 -10.96 -4.33 14.49
C TYR A 578 -10.26 -5.58 13.94
N ASN A 579 -10.99 -6.68 13.74
CA ASN A 579 -10.40 -7.93 13.26
C ASN A 579 -9.88 -7.81 11.82
N THR A 580 -10.55 -7.03 10.97
CA THR A 580 -10.08 -6.72 9.61
C THR A 580 -8.79 -5.89 9.65
N SER A 581 -8.74 -4.86 10.48
CA SER A 581 -7.53 -4.05 10.68
C SER A 581 -6.40 -4.86 11.30
N PHE A 582 -6.72 -5.75 12.23
CA PHE A 582 -5.75 -6.66 12.87
C PHE A 582 -5.16 -7.65 11.87
N GLU A 583 -5.99 -8.30 11.03
CA GLU A 583 -5.52 -9.18 9.95
C GLU A 583 -4.53 -8.46 9.02
N GLN A 584 -4.90 -7.25 8.58
CA GLN A 584 -4.06 -6.45 7.70
C GLN A 584 -2.75 -6.00 8.37
N ALA A 585 -2.82 -5.61 9.64
CA ALA A 585 -1.64 -5.25 10.43
C ALA A 585 -0.66 -6.44 10.54
N MET A 586 -1.16 -7.64 10.87
CA MET A 586 -0.35 -8.86 10.95
C MET A 586 0.29 -9.21 9.61
N LYS A 587 -0.44 -9.06 8.49
CA LYS A 587 0.08 -9.26 7.14
C LYS A 587 1.23 -8.29 6.82
N LEU A 588 1.07 -7.02 7.13
CA LEU A 588 2.10 -6.00 6.86
C LEU A 588 3.33 -6.19 7.74
N LEU A 589 3.17 -6.49 9.02
CA LEU A 589 4.28 -6.76 9.94
C LEU A 589 5.07 -7.99 9.48
N GLY A 590 4.39 -9.09 9.13
CA GLY A 590 5.04 -10.28 8.61
C GLY A 590 5.85 -10.02 7.35
N ASN A 591 5.30 -9.28 6.40
CA ASN A 591 6.02 -8.90 5.17
C ASN A 591 7.18 -7.92 5.45
N SER A 592 7.06 -7.07 6.47
CA SER A 592 8.09 -6.09 6.82
C SER A 592 9.35 -6.72 7.43
N MET A 593 9.25 -7.89 8.06
CA MET A 593 10.40 -8.58 8.65
C MET A 593 11.47 -8.94 7.62
N TYR A 594 11.07 -9.45 6.46
CA TYR A 594 11.99 -9.70 5.36
C TYR A 594 12.66 -8.39 4.88
N GLY A 595 11.85 -7.35 4.62
CA GLY A 595 12.38 -6.03 4.22
C GLY A 595 13.31 -5.43 5.28
N GLY A 596 12.99 -5.64 6.56
CA GLY A 596 13.83 -5.25 7.69
C GLY A 596 15.19 -5.92 7.66
N SER A 597 15.25 -7.24 7.48
CA SER A 597 16.50 -8.01 7.50
C SER A 597 17.56 -7.52 6.51
N SER A 598 17.15 -6.85 5.43
CA SER A 598 18.00 -6.28 4.40
C SER A 598 18.33 -4.78 4.58
N HIS A 599 17.82 -4.13 5.64
CA HIS A 599 17.96 -2.71 5.85
C HIS A 599 18.91 -2.39 7.01
N VAL A 600 19.96 -1.61 6.77
CA VAL A 600 21.02 -1.29 7.75
C VAL A 600 20.51 -0.64 9.05
N ALA A 601 19.38 0.06 9.03
CA ALA A 601 18.77 0.62 10.23
C ALA A 601 17.98 -0.41 11.08
N PHE A 602 17.83 -1.63 10.61
CA PHE A 602 17.30 -2.73 11.40
C PHE A 602 18.40 -3.22 12.37
N PHE A 603 18.08 -3.31 13.63
CA PHE A 603 19.07 -3.65 14.67
C PHE A 603 19.68 -5.05 14.45
N TRP A 604 18.89 -5.99 13.94
CA TRP A 604 19.29 -7.35 13.59
C TRP A 604 19.52 -7.52 12.07
N PHE A 605 20.04 -6.47 11.42
CA PHE A 605 20.40 -6.52 10.00
C PHE A 605 21.41 -7.62 9.70
N ASN A 606 21.12 -8.43 8.68
CA ASN A 606 22.05 -9.41 8.13
C ASN A 606 21.74 -9.70 6.66
N MET A 607 22.66 -9.39 5.77
CA MET A 607 22.45 -9.53 4.32
C MET A 607 22.46 -11.01 3.86
N ALA A 608 23.21 -11.90 4.51
CA ALA A 608 23.21 -13.32 4.19
C ALA A 608 21.82 -13.91 4.49
N LEU A 609 21.27 -13.64 5.69
CA LEU A 609 19.92 -14.05 6.06
C LEU A 609 18.88 -13.52 5.06
N ALA A 610 18.96 -12.23 4.67
CA ALA A 610 18.02 -11.64 3.72
C ALA A 610 18.07 -12.35 2.35
N ASN A 611 19.29 -12.66 1.87
CA ASN A 611 19.47 -13.39 0.61
C ASN A 611 19.03 -14.86 0.71
N ASP A 612 19.15 -15.50 1.87
CA ASP A 612 18.71 -16.87 2.08
C ASP A 612 17.17 -16.97 2.09
N ILE A 613 16.50 -16.01 2.69
CA ILE A 613 15.02 -15.95 2.64
C ILE A 613 14.54 -15.88 1.18
N THR A 614 15.12 -15.00 0.36
CA THR A 614 14.74 -14.93 -1.06
C THR A 614 15.28 -16.09 -1.89
N GLY A 615 16.41 -16.65 -1.51
CA GLY A 615 17.01 -17.83 -2.13
C GLY A 615 16.09 -19.05 -2.00
N GLU A 616 15.66 -19.36 -0.79
CA GLU A 616 14.73 -20.47 -0.52
C GLU A 616 13.37 -20.25 -1.19
N ALA A 617 12.88 -19.00 -1.22
CA ALA A 617 11.65 -18.68 -1.92
C ALA A 617 11.79 -18.88 -3.45
N ARG A 618 12.90 -18.46 -4.05
CA ARG A 618 13.19 -18.74 -5.48
C ARG A 618 13.29 -20.22 -5.75
N ASN A 619 13.97 -20.95 -4.87
CA ASN A 619 14.18 -22.37 -5.04
C ASN A 619 12.86 -23.14 -5.05
N ILE A 620 11.96 -22.89 -4.08
CA ILE A 620 10.70 -23.64 -4.01
C ILE A 620 9.76 -23.32 -5.18
N ILE A 621 9.72 -22.08 -5.68
CA ILE A 621 8.88 -21.75 -6.83
C ILE A 621 9.42 -22.40 -8.13
N HIS A 622 10.75 -22.44 -8.30
CA HIS A 622 11.38 -23.20 -9.38
C HIS A 622 11.12 -24.70 -9.30
N THR A 623 11.16 -25.23 -8.09
CA THR A 623 10.85 -26.66 -7.86
C THR A 623 9.42 -26.96 -8.30
N MET A 624 8.43 -26.11 -7.91
CA MET A 624 7.04 -26.30 -8.30
C MET A 624 6.80 -26.05 -9.81
N GLU A 625 7.54 -25.12 -10.40
CA GLU A 625 7.51 -24.83 -11.84
C GLU A 625 7.85 -26.07 -12.70
N ASN A 626 8.76 -26.90 -12.21
CA ASN A 626 9.17 -28.14 -12.87
C ASN A 626 8.28 -29.32 -12.46
N HIS A 627 7.95 -29.42 -11.17
CA HIS A 627 7.21 -30.55 -10.62
C HIS A 627 5.81 -30.72 -11.22
N ILE A 628 5.05 -29.63 -11.36
CA ILE A 628 3.64 -29.72 -11.80
C ILE A 628 3.53 -30.26 -13.23
N PRO A 629 4.25 -29.73 -14.25
CA PRO A 629 4.21 -30.30 -15.58
C PRO A 629 4.70 -31.76 -15.63
N GLU A 630 5.82 -32.05 -14.94
CA GLU A 630 6.41 -33.39 -14.90
C GLU A 630 5.43 -34.39 -14.28
N TYR A 631 4.85 -34.09 -13.12
CA TYR A 631 3.90 -34.96 -12.46
C TYR A 631 2.67 -35.26 -13.34
N LEU A 632 2.08 -34.24 -13.95
CA LEU A 632 0.93 -34.41 -14.82
C LEU A 632 1.28 -35.16 -16.12
N ARG A 633 2.45 -34.90 -16.69
CA ARG A 633 2.95 -35.63 -17.87
C ARG A 633 3.04 -37.13 -17.63
N GLU A 634 3.59 -37.52 -16.47
CA GLU A 634 3.84 -38.91 -16.14
C GLU A 634 2.60 -39.67 -15.67
N ASN A 635 1.72 -39.01 -14.94
CA ASN A 635 0.66 -39.68 -14.20
C ASN A 635 -0.75 -39.42 -14.74
N TRP A 636 -1.02 -38.36 -15.50
CA TRP A 636 -2.36 -37.94 -15.86
C TRP A 636 -3.21 -39.04 -16.45
N ILE A 637 -2.70 -39.81 -17.42
CA ILE A 637 -3.46 -40.88 -18.10
C ILE A 637 -3.88 -42.01 -17.14
N ASP A 638 -3.10 -42.24 -16.11
CA ASP A 638 -3.27 -43.37 -15.18
C ASP A 638 -4.03 -43.02 -13.90
N LEU A 639 -4.37 -41.74 -13.67
CA LEU A 639 -5.13 -41.26 -12.50
C LEU A 639 -6.65 -41.61 -12.59
N LYS A 640 -6.98 -42.89 -12.86
CA LYS A 640 -8.37 -43.33 -13.14
C LYS A 640 -9.35 -43.05 -12.02
N ASP A 641 -8.92 -43.22 -10.75
CA ASP A 641 -9.76 -42.92 -9.58
C ASP A 641 -10.08 -41.43 -9.47
N LEU A 642 -9.11 -40.58 -9.76
CA LEU A 642 -9.31 -39.13 -9.82
C LEU A 642 -10.27 -38.75 -10.98
N HIS A 643 -10.09 -39.34 -12.15
CA HIS A 643 -10.98 -39.10 -13.30
C HIS A 643 -12.42 -39.49 -12.94
N LYS A 644 -12.62 -40.62 -12.27
CA LYS A 644 -13.94 -41.05 -11.80
C LYS A 644 -14.53 -40.07 -10.77
N SER A 645 -13.73 -39.63 -9.81
CA SER A 645 -14.18 -38.67 -8.77
C SER A 645 -14.57 -37.30 -9.38
N LEU A 646 -13.89 -36.88 -10.42
CA LEU A 646 -14.18 -35.64 -11.17
C LEU A 646 -15.29 -35.83 -12.22
N GLY A 647 -15.81 -37.05 -12.43
CA GLY A 647 -16.85 -37.35 -13.41
C GLY A 647 -16.39 -37.16 -14.87
N ILE A 648 -15.10 -37.36 -15.16
CA ILE A 648 -14.50 -37.16 -16.48
C ILE A 648 -13.98 -38.48 -17.07
N LYS A 649 -13.74 -38.45 -18.38
CA LYS A 649 -13.00 -39.50 -19.09
C LYS A 649 -11.90 -38.90 -19.92
N VAL A 650 -10.73 -39.53 -19.90
CA VAL A 650 -9.57 -39.14 -20.72
C VAL A 650 -9.57 -39.93 -22.02
N ASP A 651 -9.50 -39.23 -23.14
CA ASP A 651 -9.22 -39.86 -24.43
C ASP A 651 -7.71 -40.12 -24.55
N VAL A 652 -7.31 -41.37 -24.33
CA VAL A 652 -5.90 -41.77 -24.28
C VAL A 652 -5.19 -41.45 -25.62
N ASN A 653 -5.88 -41.50 -26.74
CA ASN A 653 -5.26 -41.20 -28.04
C ASN A 653 -5.01 -39.72 -28.22
N LYS A 654 -6.00 -38.89 -27.87
CA LYS A 654 -5.83 -37.44 -27.82
C LYS A 654 -4.72 -37.05 -26.84
N ALA A 655 -4.72 -37.63 -25.62
CA ALA A 655 -3.70 -37.38 -24.61
C ALA A 655 -2.28 -37.67 -25.12
N LYS A 656 -2.09 -38.82 -25.78
CA LYS A 656 -0.81 -39.19 -26.39
C LYS A 656 -0.42 -38.26 -27.54
N SER A 657 -1.38 -37.80 -28.35
CA SER A 657 -1.12 -36.82 -29.41
C SER A 657 -0.63 -35.50 -28.84
N ILE A 658 -1.30 -35.00 -27.81
CA ILE A 658 -0.90 -33.76 -27.13
C ILE A 658 0.52 -33.85 -26.59
N LEU A 659 0.85 -34.92 -25.86
CA LEU A 659 2.21 -35.15 -25.36
C LEU A 659 3.25 -35.22 -26.49
N LYS A 660 2.91 -35.81 -27.64
CA LYS A 660 3.80 -35.89 -28.80
C LYS A 660 4.04 -34.51 -29.43
N GLU A 661 3.02 -33.64 -29.43
CA GLU A 661 3.09 -32.33 -30.06
C GLU A 661 3.71 -31.26 -29.17
N THR A 662 3.35 -31.24 -27.88
CA THR A 662 3.67 -30.16 -26.96
C THR A 662 4.69 -30.56 -25.88
N GLY A 663 4.88 -31.85 -25.64
CA GLY A 663 5.71 -32.40 -24.59
C GLY A 663 5.03 -32.46 -23.23
N ASP A 664 3.99 -31.65 -22.97
CA ASP A 664 3.34 -31.52 -21.66
C ASP A 664 1.82 -31.28 -21.81
N PHE A 665 1.04 -31.67 -20.79
CA PHE A 665 -0.40 -31.36 -20.71
C PHE A 665 -0.68 -29.92 -20.27
N VAL A 666 0.26 -29.28 -19.53
CA VAL A 666 0.12 -27.94 -19.03
C VAL A 666 1.33 -27.09 -19.47
N LYS A 667 1.10 -25.81 -19.66
CA LYS A 667 2.12 -24.86 -20.08
C LYS A 667 2.28 -23.76 -19.04
N ILE A 668 3.51 -23.62 -18.51
CA ILE A 668 3.84 -22.48 -17.66
C ILE A 668 3.95 -21.24 -18.52
N VAL A 669 3.02 -20.33 -18.39
CA VAL A 669 2.95 -19.06 -19.16
C VAL A 669 3.82 -17.98 -18.52
N TYR A 670 3.74 -17.87 -17.18
CA TYR A 670 4.44 -16.83 -16.45
C TYR A 670 4.64 -17.23 -14.97
N GLY A 671 5.56 -16.57 -14.28
CA GLY A 671 5.76 -16.67 -12.84
C GLY A 671 6.22 -15.33 -12.25
N ASP A 672 5.64 -14.93 -11.11
CA ASP A 672 5.97 -13.66 -10.46
C ASP A 672 6.03 -13.79 -8.95
N THR A 673 7.24 -13.81 -8.43
CA THR A 673 7.55 -13.81 -6.97
C THR A 673 7.07 -15.09 -6.27
N ASP A 674 5.77 -15.27 -6.11
CA ASP A 674 5.08 -16.29 -5.35
C ASP A 674 4.01 -17.04 -6.18
N SER A 675 3.78 -16.64 -7.42
CA SER A 675 2.74 -17.20 -8.26
C SER A 675 3.26 -17.79 -9.57
N LEU A 676 2.60 -18.88 -10.02
CA LEU A 676 2.77 -19.49 -11.35
C LEU A 676 1.46 -19.39 -12.12
N TYR A 677 1.57 -18.97 -13.37
CA TYR A 677 0.46 -18.91 -14.33
C TYR A 677 0.56 -20.09 -15.28
N ILE A 678 -0.40 -20.99 -15.18
CA ILE A 678 -0.37 -22.31 -15.83
C ILE A 678 -1.58 -22.44 -16.74
N SER A 679 -1.38 -22.63 -18.03
CA SER A 679 -2.47 -22.98 -18.95
C SER A 679 -2.76 -24.46 -18.87
N TYR A 680 -4.02 -24.78 -18.55
CA TYR A 680 -4.55 -26.16 -18.48
C TYR A 680 -5.23 -26.61 -19.78
N LYS A 681 -5.08 -25.83 -20.84
CA LYS A 681 -5.75 -26.10 -22.13
C LYS A 681 -5.45 -27.50 -22.66
N GLY A 682 -4.19 -27.93 -22.69
CA GLY A 682 -3.81 -29.25 -23.20
C GLY A 682 -4.38 -30.39 -22.35
N LEU A 683 -4.50 -30.20 -21.05
CA LEU A 683 -5.12 -31.18 -20.17
C LEU A 683 -6.63 -31.31 -20.41
N LEU A 684 -7.33 -30.20 -20.59
CA LEU A 684 -8.73 -30.18 -20.99
C LEU A 684 -8.96 -30.80 -22.37
N ASP A 685 -8.11 -30.48 -23.35
CA ASP A 685 -8.20 -31.00 -24.71
C ASP A 685 -8.02 -32.54 -24.75
N SER A 686 -7.39 -33.14 -23.73
CA SER A 686 -7.26 -34.59 -23.57
C SER A 686 -8.53 -35.31 -23.10
N LEU A 687 -9.59 -34.59 -22.74
CA LEU A 687 -10.84 -35.18 -22.25
C LEU A 687 -11.79 -35.56 -23.38
N GLU A 688 -12.55 -36.66 -23.20
CA GLU A 688 -13.68 -37.00 -24.09
C GLU A 688 -14.73 -35.89 -24.05
N GLY A 689 -15.17 -35.39 -25.20
CA GLY A 689 -16.22 -34.39 -25.33
C GLY A 689 -15.82 -32.98 -24.88
N SER A 690 -14.52 -32.69 -24.71
CA SER A 690 -14.01 -31.38 -24.27
C SER A 690 -14.44 -30.21 -25.18
N GLU A 691 -14.65 -30.48 -26.48
CA GLU A 691 -15.11 -29.46 -27.45
C GLU A 691 -16.53 -28.97 -27.18
N THR A 692 -17.39 -29.84 -26.62
CA THR A 692 -18.80 -29.54 -26.30
C THR A 692 -19.02 -29.12 -24.84
N MET A 693 -18.00 -29.17 -23.99
CA MET A 693 -18.09 -28.72 -22.59
C MET A 693 -18.38 -27.25 -22.52
N SER A 694 -19.35 -26.87 -21.68
CA SER A 694 -19.60 -25.48 -21.36
C SER A 694 -18.38 -24.84 -20.63
N MET A 695 -18.25 -23.53 -20.71
CA MET A 695 -17.16 -22.84 -19.97
C MET A 695 -17.31 -22.98 -18.45
N GLU A 696 -18.54 -23.10 -17.97
CA GLU A 696 -18.83 -23.39 -16.54
C GLU A 696 -18.32 -24.78 -16.15
N ASP A 697 -18.55 -25.82 -16.97
CA ASP A 697 -18.08 -27.18 -16.68
C ASP A 697 -16.55 -27.27 -16.76
N LYS A 698 -15.92 -26.61 -17.73
CA LYS A 698 -14.46 -26.49 -17.79
C LYS A 698 -13.90 -25.83 -16.54
N THR A 699 -14.55 -24.77 -16.05
CA THR A 699 -14.15 -24.07 -14.82
C THR A 699 -14.31 -24.96 -13.59
N LYS A 700 -15.46 -25.66 -13.46
CA LYS A 700 -15.71 -26.62 -12.37
C LYS A 700 -14.67 -27.73 -12.35
N PHE A 701 -14.34 -28.28 -13.51
CA PHE A 701 -13.30 -29.30 -13.64
C PHE A 701 -11.94 -28.78 -13.17
N ILE A 702 -11.47 -27.64 -13.67
CA ILE A 702 -10.17 -27.08 -13.29
C ILE A 702 -10.11 -26.77 -11.80
N VAL A 703 -11.15 -26.17 -11.24
CA VAL A 703 -11.24 -25.89 -9.80
C VAL A 703 -11.22 -27.19 -9.01
N GLY A 704 -12.05 -28.18 -9.38
CA GLY A 704 -12.10 -29.48 -8.72
C GLY A 704 -10.78 -30.23 -8.77
N LEU A 705 -10.08 -30.22 -9.90
CA LEU A 705 -8.76 -30.81 -10.06
C LEU A 705 -7.74 -30.17 -9.12
N ASN A 706 -7.68 -28.85 -9.09
CA ASN A 706 -6.71 -28.13 -8.26
C ASN A 706 -7.06 -28.25 -6.77
N THR A 707 -8.25 -27.78 -6.36
CA THR A 707 -8.62 -27.71 -4.92
C THR A 707 -8.94 -29.09 -4.32
N GLY A 708 -9.40 -30.05 -5.12
CA GLY A 708 -9.71 -31.40 -4.68
C GLY A 708 -8.54 -32.37 -4.72
N TYR A 709 -7.49 -32.07 -5.45
CA TYR A 709 -6.39 -33.03 -5.64
C TYR A 709 -5.00 -32.37 -5.67
N LEU A 710 -4.72 -31.45 -6.61
CA LEU A 710 -3.37 -30.93 -6.80
C LEU A 710 -2.86 -30.12 -5.61
N ASP A 711 -3.71 -29.38 -4.93
CA ASP A 711 -3.31 -28.58 -3.75
C ASP A 711 -2.77 -29.50 -2.63
N GLU A 712 -3.42 -30.65 -2.38
CA GLU A 712 -2.96 -31.62 -1.39
C GLU A 712 -1.70 -32.37 -1.87
N HIS A 713 -1.69 -32.78 -3.15
CA HIS A 713 -0.51 -33.42 -3.75
C HIS A 713 0.72 -32.52 -3.66
N ASN A 714 0.59 -31.24 -4.02
CA ASN A 714 1.66 -30.24 -3.95
C ASN A 714 2.13 -30.02 -2.51
N ARG A 715 1.19 -30.01 -1.54
CA ARG A 715 1.52 -29.88 -0.11
C ARG A 715 2.34 -31.05 0.37
N GLU A 716 1.94 -32.28 0.02
CA GLU A 716 2.67 -33.48 0.40
C GLU A 716 4.04 -33.58 -0.27
N PHE A 717 4.14 -33.22 -1.55
CA PHE A 717 5.42 -33.11 -2.24
C PHE A 717 6.36 -32.11 -1.53
N MET A 718 5.88 -30.94 -1.16
CA MET A 718 6.69 -29.95 -0.45
C MET A 718 7.11 -30.42 0.94
N LYS A 719 6.25 -31.16 1.65
CA LYS A 719 6.62 -31.78 2.94
C LYS A 719 7.79 -32.75 2.75
N GLN A 720 7.72 -33.65 1.76
CA GLN A 720 8.79 -34.60 1.47
C GLN A 720 10.07 -33.90 1.03
N TYR A 721 9.98 -32.89 0.17
CA TYR A 721 11.09 -32.08 -0.26
C TYR A 721 11.84 -31.43 0.91
N TYR A 722 11.12 -30.81 1.84
CA TYR A 722 11.74 -30.16 3.00
C TYR A 722 12.16 -31.16 4.08
N ALA A 723 11.47 -32.28 4.24
CA ALA A 723 11.88 -33.38 5.15
C ALA A 723 13.24 -33.94 4.75
N SER A 724 13.54 -34.07 3.46
CA SER A 724 14.87 -34.46 2.97
C SER A 724 15.98 -33.47 3.33
N ARG A 725 15.62 -32.24 3.72
CA ARG A 725 16.51 -31.18 4.18
C ARG A 725 16.41 -30.93 5.69
N HIS A 726 15.82 -31.90 6.44
CA HIS A 726 15.67 -31.90 7.90
C HIS A 726 14.80 -30.79 8.49
N VAL A 727 13.82 -30.29 7.74
CA VAL A 727 12.86 -29.26 8.21
C VAL A 727 11.42 -29.60 7.79
N ASP A 728 10.46 -29.07 8.55
CA ASP A 728 9.03 -29.27 8.30
C ASP A 728 8.46 -28.14 7.48
N SER A 729 7.79 -28.45 6.37
CA SER A 729 7.21 -27.46 5.49
C SER A 729 5.90 -26.90 6.03
N VAL A 730 5.80 -25.57 6.05
CA VAL A 730 4.54 -24.83 6.20
C VAL A 730 4.16 -24.11 4.90
N GLN A 731 4.81 -24.47 3.80
CA GLN A 731 4.51 -23.92 2.48
C GLN A 731 3.14 -24.40 2.01
N ASN A 732 2.39 -23.50 1.39
CA ASN A 732 1.08 -23.79 0.84
C ASN A 732 0.98 -23.14 -0.52
N PHE A 733 0.77 -23.94 -1.56
CA PHE A 733 0.68 -23.53 -2.95
C PHE A 733 -0.70 -23.91 -3.48
N GLU A 734 -1.57 -22.94 -3.65
CA GLU A 734 -3.00 -23.16 -3.90
C GLU A 734 -3.48 -22.38 -5.12
N LEU A 735 -4.60 -22.82 -5.69
CA LEU A 735 -5.28 -22.13 -6.76
C LEU A 735 -5.87 -20.79 -6.27
N GLU A 736 -5.42 -19.66 -6.83
CA GLU A 736 -5.96 -18.31 -6.58
C GLU A 736 -7.03 -17.91 -7.61
N THR A 737 -6.74 -18.11 -8.92
CA THR A 737 -7.66 -17.68 -10.00
C THR A 737 -7.67 -18.65 -11.17
N VAL A 738 -8.82 -18.73 -11.85
CA VAL A 738 -8.98 -19.36 -13.17
C VAL A 738 -9.42 -18.28 -14.16
N ALA A 739 -8.68 -18.11 -15.24
CA ALA A 739 -8.99 -17.16 -16.29
C ALA A 739 -9.54 -17.83 -17.53
N LEU A 740 -10.54 -17.21 -18.18
CA LEU A 740 -11.02 -17.57 -19.51
C LEU A 740 -9.89 -17.50 -20.51
N SER A 741 -9.23 -16.35 -20.53
CA SER A 741 -8.06 -16.08 -21.35
C SER A 741 -7.20 -14.97 -20.74
N GLY A 742 -5.98 -14.86 -21.21
CA GLY A 742 -5.09 -13.77 -20.84
C GLY A 742 -4.06 -13.47 -21.91
N ALA A 743 -3.63 -12.22 -21.99
CA ALA A 743 -2.55 -11.76 -22.85
C ALA A 743 -1.33 -11.37 -22.03
N TRP A 744 -0.18 -11.92 -22.33
CA TRP A 744 1.12 -11.58 -21.75
C TRP A 744 2.01 -10.94 -22.80
N LEU A 745 2.64 -9.81 -22.44
CA LEU A 745 3.65 -9.18 -23.26
C LEU A 745 5.00 -9.87 -23.04
N ASP A 746 5.96 -9.58 -23.91
CA ASP A 746 7.35 -10.01 -23.79
C ASP A 746 8.13 -9.39 -22.59
N VAL A 747 7.45 -8.52 -21.83
CA VAL A 747 8.01 -7.80 -20.69
C VAL A 747 7.36 -8.28 -19.39
N LYS A 748 8.21 -8.57 -18.39
CA LYS A 748 7.81 -9.01 -17.07
C LYS A 748 6.80 -8.03 -16.43
N LYS A 749 5.82 -8.59 -15.69
CA LYS A 749 4.80 -7.82 -14.94
C LYS A 749 3.84 -7.01 -15.83
N ARG A 750 3.64 -7.41 -17.09
CA ARG A 750 2.73 -6.76 -18.03
C ARG A 750 1.80 -7.78 -18.70
N TYR A 751 0.57 -7.88 -18.15
CA TYR A 751 -0.45 -8.80 -18.64
C TYR A 751 -1.86 -8.35 -18.26
N ALA A 752 -2.85 -8.92 -18.95
CA ALA A 752 -4.27 -8.81 -18.66
C ALA A 752 -4.95 -10.17 -18.76
N GLN A 753 -5.92 -10.44 -17.89
CA GLN A 753 -6.72 -11.67 -17.86
C GLN A 753 -8.19 -11.36 -17.62
N ILE A 754 -9.08 -12.21 -18.15
CA ILE A 754 -10.52 -12.25 -17.83
C ILE A 754 -10.75 -13.44 -16.89
N LEU A 755 -11.30 -13.19 -15.71
CA LEU A 755 -11.41 -14.22 -14.67
C LEU A 755 -12.78 -14.92 -14.70
N LEU A 756 -12.76 -16.27 -14.66
CA LEU A 756 -13.93 -17.12 -14.47
C LEU A 756 -14.19 -17.41 -13.00
N TRP A 757 -13.11 -17.56 -12.23
CA TRP A 757 -13.18 -17.91 -10.81
C TRP A 757 -12.04 -17.24 -10.02
N LYS A 758 -12.32 -16.90 -8.77
CA LYS A 758 -11.32 -16.36 -7.83
C LYS A 758 -11.68 -16.67 -6.37
N ASP A 759 -10.75 -17.22 -5.59
CA ASP A 759 -10.84 -17.41 -4.12
C ASP A 759 -12.18 -18.02 -3.66
N GLY A 760 -12.68 -19.05 -4.36
CA GLY A 760 -13.95 -19.72 -4.05
C GLY A 760 -15.19 -19.12 -4.73
N LYS A 761 -15.06 -18.00 -5.45
CA LYS A 761 -16.16 -17.35 -6.14
C LYS A 761 -16.10 -17.56 -7.66
N THR A 762 -17.14 -18.18 -8.23
CA THR A 762 -17.35 -18.23 -9.69
C THR A 762 -18.04 -16.94 -10.14
N TYR A 763 -17.66 -16.42 -11.31
CA TYR A 763 -18.25 -15.22 -11.92
C TYR A 763 -19.18 -15.58 -13.05
N ASP A 764 -20.25 -14.79 -13.24
CA ASP A 764 -21.19 -14.94 -14.35
C ASP A 764 -20.52 -14.57 -15.67
N ILE A 765 -20.73 -15.40 -16.70
CA ILE A 765 -20.09 -15.25 -18.01
C ILE A 765 -20.40 -13.88 -18.64
N GLY A 766 -21.58 -13.29 -18.36
CA GLY A 766 -21.97 -11.97 -18.86
C GLY A 766 -21.25 -10.77 -18.20
N ASN A 767 -20.54 -10.97 -17.08
CA ASN A 767 -19.87 -9.90 -16.33
C ASN A 767 -18.57 -10.36 -15.67
N LEU A 768 -17.65 -10.88 -16.46
CA LEU A 768 -16.37 -11.39 -15.99
C LEU A 768 -15.43 -10.24 -15.58
N PRO A 769 -14.81 -10.27 -14.40
CA PRO A 769 -13.83 -9.26 -14.00
C PRO A 769 -12.50 -9.42 -14.74
N MET A 770 -11.80 -8.30 -14.93
CA MET A 770 -10.44 -8.27 -15.48
C MET A 770 -9.38 -8.11 -14.37
N LYS A 771 -8.34 -8.94 -14.41
CA LYS A 771 -7.09 -8.77 -13.64
C LYS A 771 -6.02 -8.20 -14.56
N ILE A 772 -5.55 -6.97 -14.29
CA ILE A 772 -4.59 -6.26 -15.14
C ILE A 772 -3.36 -5.88 -14.31
N LYS A 773 -2.17 -6.12 -14.84
CA LYS A 773 -0.90 -5.75 -14.20
C LYS A 773 0.02 -5.04 -15.18
N GLY A 774 0.57 -3.89 -14.74
CA GLY A 774 1.63 -3.16 -15.42
C GLY A 774 1.31 -2.58 -16.80
N LEU A 775 0.11 -2.81 -17.32
CA LEU A 775 -0.36 -2.21 -18.57
C LEU A 775 -0.84 -0.78 -18.35
N GLU A 776 -0.96 -0.04 -19.45
CA GLU A 776 -1.25 1.39 -19.44
C GLU A 776 -2.59 1.72 -18.79
N MET A 777 -3.59 0.86 -18.92
CA MET A 777 -4.94 1.05 -18.39
C MET A 777 -5.06 1.04 -16.85
N VAL A 778 -4.00 0.68 -16.15
CA VAL A 778 -3.93 0.73 -14.68
C VAL A 778 -2.90 1.72 -14.14
N LYS A 779 -2.26 2.51 -15.03
CA LYS A 779 -1.27 3.51 -14.65
C LYS A 779 -1.92 4.88 -14.47
N SER A 780 -1.71 5.51 -13.33
CA SER A 780 -2.19 6.87 -13.06
C SER A 780 -1.58 7.94 -14.00
N SER A 781 -0.47 7.63 -14.66
CA SER A 781 0.17 8.51 -15.64
C SER A 781 -0.58 8.61 -16.98
N TYR A 782 -1.48 7.65 -17.27
CA TYR A 782 -2.26 7.66 -18.51
C TYR A 782 -3.58 8.42 -18.35
N PRO A 783 -4.07 9.08 -19.43
CA PRO A 783 -5.35 9.76 -19.43
C PRO A 783 -6.51 8.82 -19.04
N LYS A 784 -7.50 9.34 -18.32
CA LYS A 784 -8.69 8.56 -17.92
C LYS A 784 -9.44 7.98 -19.12
N ALA A 785 -9.70 8.79 -20.13
CA ALA A 785 -10.37 8.34 -21.36
C ALA A 785 -9.58 7.24 -22.08
N ALA A 786 -8.24 7.33 -22.12
CA ALA A 786 -7.38 6.32 -22.71
C ALA A 786 -7.41 5.00 -21.91
N ARG A 787 -7.36 5.07 -20.57
CA ARG A 787 -7.43 3.87 -19.71
C ARG A 787 -8.73 3.11 -19.92
N GLU A 788 -9.85 3.82 -19.95
CA GLU A 788 -11.17 3.20 -20.15
C GLU A 788 -11.31 2.63 -21.57
N GLY A 789 -10.85 3.35 -22.59
CA GLY A 789 -10.84 2.84 -23.97
C GLY A 789 -9.98 1.58 -24.13
N LEU A 790 -8.76 1.60 -23.57
CA LEU A 790 -7.87 0.43 -23.56
C LEU A 790 -8.49 -0.76 -22.82
N LYS A 791 -9.18 -0.56 -21.70
CA LYS A 791 -9.87 -1.63 -20.99
C LYS A 791 -10.93 -2.28 -21.86
N ARG A 792 -11.77 -1.49 -22.56
CA ARG A 792 -12.79 -2.02 -23.44
C ARG A 792 -12.19 -2.78 -24.63
N LEU A 793 -11.16 -2.27 -25.26
CA LEU A 793 -10.46 -2.92 -26.37
C LEU A 793 -9.81 -4.24 -25.94
N VAL A 794 -9.11 -4.24 -24.81
CA VAL A 794 -8.44 -5.46 -24.29
C VAL A 794 -9.47 -6.48 -23.82
N ARG A 795 -10.57 -6.05 -23.20
CA ARG A 795 -11.69 -6.93 -22.85
C ARG A 795 -12.23 -7.63 -24.08
N TYR A 796 -12.55 -6.86 -25.12
CA TYR A 796 -13.06 -7.40 -26.38
C TYR A 796 -12.10 -8.42 -27.00
N LEU A 797 -10.79 -8.11 -27.01
CA LEU A 797 -9.74 -9.00 -27.50
C LEU A 797 -9.65 -10.33 -26.72
N LEU A 798 -9.83 -10.29 -25.40
CA LEU A 798 -9.72 -11.47 -24.53
C LEU A 798 -11.01 -12.28 -24.45
N GLU A 799 -12.17 -11.67 -24.60
CA GLU A 799 -13.46 -12.37 -24.65
C GLU A 799 -13.74 -13.04 -26.00
N ASP A 800 -13.16 -12.53 -27.10
CA ASP A 800 -13.32 -13.10 -28.43
C ASP A 800 -12.56 -14.42 -28.54
N GLN A 801 -13.32 -15.52 -28.65
CA GLN A 801 -12.80 -16.88 -28.81
C GLN A 801 -12.68 -17.28 -30.28
N THR A 802 -13.09 -16.39 -31.20
CA THR A 802 -13.07 -16.65 -32.64
C THR A 802 -11.91 -15.92 -33.31
N ASP A 803 -10.96 -16.64 -33.88
CA ASP A 803 -9.79 -16.05 -34.56
C ASP A 803 -10.10 -15.44 -35.91
N SER A 804 -11.26 -15.82 -36.53
CA SER A 804 -11.64 -15.34 -37.84
C SER A 804 -12.01 -13.85 -37.82
N PHE A 805 -11.33 -13.07 -38.67
CA PHE A 805 -11.61 -11.63 -38.88
C PHE A 805 -11.45 -10.77 -37.62
N ILE A 806 -10.66 -11.20 -36.61
CA ILE A 806 -10.47 -10.45 -35.36
C ILE A 806 -9.91 -9.04 -35.63
N LEU A 807 -9.01 -8.87 -36.59
CA LEU A 807 -8.43 -7.56 -36.93
C LEU A 807 -9.50 -6.57 -37.46
N GLN A 808 -10.44 -7.02 -38.31
CA GLN A 808 -11.49 -6.15 -38.80
C GLN A 808 -12.43 -5.72 -37.67
N ARG A 809 -12.80 -6.65 -36.78
CA ARG A 809 -13.66 -6.35 -35.64
C ARG A 809 -12.95 -5.39 -34.64
N LEU A 810 -11.66 -5.62 -34.35
CA LEU A 810 -10.89 -4.73 -33.51
C LEU A 810 -10.70 -3.34 -34.11
N ASN A 811 -10.58 -3.26 -35.45
CA ASN A 811 -10.51 -1.98 -36.13
C ASN A 811 -11.81 -1.16 -35.97
N ILE A 812 -12.97 -1.81 -36.09
CA ILE A 812 -14.25 -1.15 -35.82
C ILE A 812 -14.30 -0.63 -34.39
N LYS A 813 -13.93 -1.47 -33.42
CA LYS A 813 -13.91 -1.08 -32.00
C LYS A 813 -12.92 0.05 -31.73
N MET A 814 -11.76 0.05 -32.38
CA MET A 814 -10.77 1.13 -32.26
C MET A 814 -11.32 2.46 -32.78
N MET A 815 -12.06 2.45 -33.87
CA MET A 815 -12.69 3.68 -34.43
C MET A 815 -13.83 4.18 -33.54
N GLU A 816 -14.60 3.28 -32.92
CA GLU A 816 -15.60 3.65 -31.90
C GLU A 816 -14.90 4.35 -30.69
N GLU A 817 -13.82 3.77 -30.18
CA GLU A 817 -13.06 4.34 -29.06
C GLU A 817 -12.40 5.67 -29.42
N LYS A 818 -11.93 5.83 -30.67
CA LYS A 818 -11.43 7.11 -31.17
C LYS A 818 -12.51 8.18 -31.09
N SER A 819 -13.73 7.87 -31.54
CA SER A 819 -14.86 8.80 -31.46
C SER A 819 -15.20 9.19 -30.02
N ILE A 820 -15.18 8.21 -29.07
CA ILE A 820 -15.43 8.47 -27.64
C ILE A 820 -14.32 9.39 -27.08
N PHE A 821 -13.06 9.08 -27.35
CA PHE A 821 -11.90 9.88 -26.91
C PHE A 821 -11.94 11.32 -27.41
N PHE A 822 -12.37 11.53 -28.66
CA PHE A 822 -12.47 12.86 -29.25
C PHE A 822 -13.60 13.70 -28.65
N LYS A 823 -14.62 13.07 -28.06
CA LYS A 823 -15.72 13.77 -27.37
C LYS A 823 -15.46 13.96 -25.86
N ALA A 824 -14.43 13.30 -25.33
CA ALA A 824 -14.12 13.39 -23.91
C ALA A 824 -13.64 14.81 -23.50
N GLU A 825 -13.84 15.13 -22.22
CA GLU A 825 -13.35 16.39 -21.63
C GLU A 825 -11.83 16.49 -21.77
N LEU A 826 -11.33 17.74 -21.87
CA LEU A 826 -9.90 17.96 -22.06
C LEU A 826 -9.06 17.31 -20.98
N GLU A 827 -9.43 17.45 -19.72
CA GLU A 827 -8.68 16.87 -18.60
C GLU A 827 -8.66 15.33 -18.61
N ASP A 828 -9.68 14.70 -19.15
CA ASP A 828 -9.78 13.24 -19.26
C ASP A 828 -8.90 12.64 -20.37
N ILE A 829 -8.51 13.46 -21.35
CA ILE A 829 -7.58 13.07 -22.41
C ILE A 829 -6.12 13.47 -22.12
N CYS A 830 -5.86 14.18 -21.02
CA CYS A 830 -4.51 14.57 -20.60
C CYS A 830 -3.86 13.50 -19.73
N GLY A 831 -2.57 13.26 -19.95
CA GLY A 831 -1.78 12.38 -19.10
C GLY A 831 -1.34 13.06 -17.80
N ASN A 832 -1.05 12.28 -16.76
CA ASN A 832 -0.52 12.77 -15.50
C ASN A 832 0.98 12.45 -15.39
N VAL A 833 1.80 13.39 -14.93
CA VAL A 833 3.22 13.14 -14.74
C VAL A 833 3.78 13.95 -13.58
N GLY A 834 4.73 13.36 -12.86
CA GLY A 834 5.52 14.05 -11.85
C GLY A 834 6.75 14.70 -12.49
N VAL A 835 7.02 15.95 -12.15
CA VAL A 835 8.25 16.67 -12.53
C VAL A 835 9.05 16.94 -11.27
N GLN A 836 10.26 16.40 -11.19
CA GLN A 836 11.21 16.62 -10.11
C GLN A 836 12.48 17.24 -10.64
N ASN A 837 13.18 18.02 -9.81
CA ASN A 837 14.46 18.64 -10.16
C ASN A 837 14.40 19.49 -11.44
N TYR A 838 13.28 20.19 -11.66
CA TYR A 838 13.08 21.04 -12.82
C TYR A 838 14.24 22.01 -13.05
N THR A 839 14.73 22.63 -11.99
CA THR A 839 15.83 23.61 -12.00
C THR A 839 17.15 23.06 -12.56
N LYS A 840 17.38 21.75 -12.53
CA LYS A 840 18.58 21.13 -13.13
C LYS A 840 18.64 21.23 -14.65
N TYR A 841 17.52 21.50 -15.30
CA TYR A 841 17.40 21.56 -16.76
C TYR A 841 17.37 23.00 -17.28
N ILE A 842 17.39 23.99 -16.38
CA ILE A 842 17.40 25.41 -16.72
C ILE A 842 18.85 25.80 -17.04
N ILE A 843 19.09 26.37 -18.23
CA ILE A 843 20.44 26.70 -18.70
C ILE A 843 20.71 28.22 -18.62
N SER A 844 19.75 29.06 -18.30
CA SER A 844 19.92 30.51 -18.25
C SER A 844 20.07 31.02 -16.82
N ASP A 845 21.20 31.68 -16.52
CA ASP A 845 21.47 32.31 -15.23
C ASP A 845 20.65 33.61 -15.02
N THR A 846 20.04 34.15 -16.09
CA THR A 846 19.36 35.45 -16.07
C THR A 846 17.85 35.34 -15.95
N ASP A 847 17.25 34.19 -16.23
CA ASP A 847 15.81 33.95 -16.08
C ASP A 847 15.55 32.48 -15.69
N PRO A 848 15.23 32.21 -14.42
CA PRO A 848 14.98 30.84 -13.93
C PRO A 848 13.73 30.21 -14.56
N ILE A 849 12.94 30.96 -15.31
CA ILE A 849 11.70 30.52 -15.95
C ILE A 849 11.95 30.10 -17.40
N CYS A 850 13.04 30.56 -18.03
CA CYS A 850 13.37 30.25 -19.42
C CYS A 850 14.12 28.90 -19.54
N LEU A 851 13.45 27.90 -20.04
CA LEU A 851 14.04 26.62 -20.38
C LEU A 851 14.72 26.72 -21.74
N LYS A 852 16.06 26.85 -21.76
CA LYS A 852 16.81 26.37 -22.91
C LYS A 852 16.80 24.87 -22.90
N VAL A 853 16.01 24.24 -23.77
CA VAL A 853 15.83 22.82 -23.86
C VAL A 853 17.14 22.17 -24.28
N ALA A 854 17.82 21.48 -23.37
CA ALA A 854 18.92 20.60 -23.72
C ALA A 854 18.42 19.49 -24.66
N PRO A 855 19.21 19.00 -25.63
CA PRO A 855 18.75 18.04 -26.64
C PRO A 855 18.17 16.71 -26.11
N LYS A 856 18.34 16.41 -24.83
CA LYS A 856 17.86 15.18 -24.17
C LYS A 856 16.93 15.45 -22.98
N THR A 857 16.34 16.63 -22.87
CA THR A 857 15.41 16.95 -21.78
C THR A 857 14.18 16.03 -21.84
N PRO A 858 13.79 15.37 -20.72
CA PRO A 858 12.62 14.52 -20.68
C PRO A 858 11.34 15.30 -21.06
N TYR A 859 10.39 14.61 -21.69
CA TYR A 859 9.15 15.22 -22.20
C TYR A 859 8.33 15.95 -21.12
N ASN A 860 8.32 15.43 -19.90
CA ASN A 860 7.60 16.02 -18.77
C ASN A 860 8.22 17.37 -18.33
N VAL A 861 9.55 17.45 -18.34
CA VAL A 861 10.26 18.71 -18.05
C VAL A 861 10.04 19.71 -19.18
N ARG A 862 10.06 19.23 -20.45
CA ARG A 862 9.76 20.06 -21.61
C ARG A 862 8.34 20.61 -21.55
N ALA A 863 7.36 19.79 -21.17
CA ALA A 863 5.97 20.20 -21.06
C ALA A 863 5.79 21.35 -20.06
N LEU A 864 6.46 21.25 -18.91
CA LEU A 864 6.47 22.29 -17.89
C LEU A 864 7.18 23.55 -18.36
N GLY A 865 8.33 23.37 -19.03
CA GLY A 865 9.09 24.47 -19.62
C GLY A 865 8.30 25.24 -20.67
N ASN A 866 7.55 24.53 -21.52
CA ASN A 866 6.70 25.17 -22.55
C ASN A 866 5.56 25.99 -21.92
N TYR A 867 4.94 25.51 -20.82
CA TYR A 867 3.99 26.31 -20.07
C TYR A 867 4.63 27.61 -19.57
N ASN A 868 5.75 27.55 -18.86
CA ASN A 868 6.44 28.70 -18.29
C ASN A 868 6.90 29.67 -19.39
N TRP A 869 7.47 29.14 -20.49
CA TRP A 869 7.94 29.88 -21.61
C TRP A 869 6.81 30.67 -22.31
N ILE A 870 5.72 29.97 -22.70
CA ILE A 870 4.59 30.58 -23.39
C ILE A 870 3.96 31.68 -22.52
N ARG A 871 3.77 31.37 -21.22
CA ARG A 871 3.24 32.34 -20.27
C ARG A 871 4.11 33.58 -20.16
N ASN A 872 5.41 33.43 -19.99
CA ASN A 872 6.34 34.54 -19.79
C ASN A 872 6.48 35.43 -21.03
N VAL A 873 6.73 34.80 -22.20
CA VAL A 873 6.96 35.57 -23.45
C VAL A 873 5.73 36.36 -23.88
N ASN A 874 4.53 35.89 -23.56
CA ASN A 874 3.28 36.54 -23.93
C ASN A 874 2.65 37.31 -22.75
N ASN A 875 3.32 37.43 -21.62
CA ASN A 875 2.85 38.08 -20.39
C ASN A 875 1.43 37.63 -19.97
N LEU A 876 1.23 36.30 -19.92
CA LEU A 876 -0.05 35.64 -19.64
C LEU A 876 -0.25 35.41 -18.14
N PRO A 877 -1.50 35.39 -17.65
CA PRO A 877 -1.80 35.17 -16.23
C PRO A 877 -1.48 33.75 -15.77
N GLY A 878 -1.29 33.60 -14.47
CA GLY A 878 -1.00 32.35 -13.76
C GLY A 878 0.44 32.29 -13.21
N ASP A 879 0.69 31.40 -12.27
CA ASP A 879 1.99 31.26 -11.62
C ASP A 879 2.95 30.38 -12.40
N PRO A 880 4.26 30.61 -12.34
CA PRO A 880 5.23 29.70 -12.91
C PRO A 880 5.22 28.34 -12.19
N LEU A 881 5.37 27.27 -12.93
CA LEU A 881 5.40 25.91 -12.40
C LEU A 881 6.85 25.43 -12.26
N TYR A 882 7.25 25.00 -11.07
CA TYR A 882 8.61 24.53 -10.77
C TYR A 882 8.73 23.01 -10.57
N GLY A 883 7.61 22.29 -10.63
CA GLY A 883 7.57 20.84 -10.43
C GLY A 883 6.24 20.34 -9.89
N GLY A 884 6.26 19.16 -9.28
CA GLY A 884 5.06 18.50 -8.76
C GLY A 884 4.33 17.64 -9.78
N LYS A 885 3.11 17.23 -9.45
CA LYS A 885 2.24 16.48 -10.39
C LYS A 885 1.50 17.46 -11.29
N VAL A 886 1.62 17.27 -12.60
CA VAL A 886 0.97 18.09 -13.62
C VAL A 886 0.25 17.21 -14.63
N LYS A 887 -0.78 17.75 -15.28
CA LYS A 887 -1.39 17.19 -16.48
C LYS A 887 -0.62 17.65 -17.71
N TRP A 888 -0.51 16.79 -18.72
CA TRP A 888 0.20 17.11 -19.96
C TRP A 888 -0.58 16.64 -21.19
N TYR A 889 -0.35 17.33 -22.30
CA TYR A 889 -0.84 16.95 -23.63
C TYR A 889 0.10 17.33 -24.76
N CYS A 890 -0.15 16.79 -25.93
CA CYS A 890 0.56 17.11 -27.18
C CYS A 890 -0.07 18.30 -27.87
N TYR A 891 0.76 19.18 -28.41
CA TYR A 891 0.32 20.32 -29.24
C TYR A 891 1.33 20.62 -30.36
N TYR A 892 0.94 21.42 -31.32
CA TYR A 892 1.83 21.97 -32.34
C TYR A 892 1.95 23.47 -32.14
N PRO A 893 3.18 24.05 -32.09
CA PRO A 893 3.37 25.48 -32.09
C PRO A 893 2.70 26.12 -33.34
N GLY A 894 1.86 27.15 -33.14
CA GLY A 894 1.05 27.75 -34.21
C GLY A 894 -0.23 26.95 -34.57
N GLY A 895 -0.61 25.95 -33.79
CA GLY A 895 -1.89 25.26 -33.89
C GLY A 895 -2.02 24.21 -35.03
N LYS A 896 -1.00 24.10 -35.88
CA LYS A 896 -1.04 23.21 -37.06
C LYS A 896 0.28 22.46 -37.25
N LYS A 897 0.17 21.24 -37.74
CA LYS A 897 1.31 20.43 -38.16
C LYS A 897 1.81 20.96 -39.50
N HIS A 898 3.02 21.55 -39.53
CA HIS A 898 3.57 22.16 -40.73
C HIS A 898 4.30 21.20 -41.66
N LYS A 899 4.81 20.09 -41.15
CA LYS A 899 5.49 19.02 -41.93
C LYS A 899 4.97 17.64 -41.61
N LYS A 900 4.87 16.77 -42.63
CA LYS A 900 4.33 15.39 -42.51
C LYS A 900 5.02 14.55 -41.39
N LYS A 901 6.30 14.82 -41.09
CA LYS A 901 7.13 14.18 -40.05
C LYS A 901 7.39 15.06 -38.83
N GLN A 902 6.64 16.15 -38.61
CA GLN A 902 6.82 16.99 -37.44
C GLN A 902 6.29 16.28 -36.21
N GLU A 903 7.15 16.12 -35.18
CA GLU A 903 6.73 15.65 -33.87
C GLU A 903 6.01 16.78 -33.11
N PRO A 904 4.98 16.44 -32.32
CA PRO A 904 4.33 17.42 -31.46
C PRO A 904 5.22 17.82 -30.29
N GLU A 905 5.03 19.03 -29.81
CA GLU A 905 5.53 19.49 -28.52
C GLU A 905 4.58 19.08 -27.40
N TYR A 906 5.05 19.25 -26.15
CA TYR A 906 4.30 18.92 -24.96
C TYR A 906 3.99 20.18 -24.17
N PHE A 907 2.80 20.24 -23.59
CA PHE A 907 2.34 21.33 -22.72
C PHE A 907 1.85 20.74 -21.40
N ALA A 908 2.15 21.39 -20.27
CA ALA A 908 1.69 20.95 -18.96
C ALA A 908 0.92 22.07 -18.24
N PHE A 909 0.02 21.65 -17.34
CA PHE A 909 -0.74 22.52 -16.46
C PHE A 909 -1.09 21.80 -15.15
N GLN A 910 -1.44 22.54 -14.11
CA GLN A 910 -1.93 21.94 -12.87
C GLN A 910 -3.34 21.34 -13.07
N SER A 911 -3.59 20.17 -12.52
CA SER A 911 -4.93 19.55 -12.56
C SER A 911 -5.99 20.51 -12.03
N ARG A 912 -7.11 20.62 -12.77
CA ARG A 912 -8.24 21.53 -12.53
C ARG A 912 -7.94 23.04 -12.69
N ASN A 913 -6.70 23.39 -13.03
CA ASN A 913 -6.30 24.77 -13.31
C ASN A 913 -5.83 24.90 -14.77
N TYR A 914 -6.67 24.47 -15.72
CA TYR A 914 -6.36 24.63 -17.13
C TYR A 914 -6.38 26.13 -17.51
N PRO A 915 -5.26 26.68 -18.01
CA PRO A 915 -5.22 28.08 -18.38
C PRO A 915 -5.95 28.29 -19.71
N LYS A 916 -7.04 29.05 -19.72
CA LYS A 916 -7.85 29.28 -20.92
C LYS A 916 -7.07 29.84 -22.10
N TRP A 917 -5.99 30.59 -21.82
CA TRP A 917 -5.11 31.12 -22.89
C TRP A 917 -4.38 29.98 -23.65
N ALA A 918 -4.27 28.81 -23.09
CA ALA A 918 -3.63 27.68 -23.78
C ALA A 918 -4.40 27.22 -25.03
N ASP A 919 -5.72 27.45 -25.11
CA ASP A 919 -6.49 27.18 -26.32
C ASP A 919 -5.96 27.96 -27.54
N GLN A 920 -5.39 29.15 -27.32
CA GLN A 920 -4.82 30.00 -28.36
C GLN A 920 -3.36 29.64 -28.65
N TYR A 921 -2.54 29.43 -27.62
CA TYR A 921 -1.08 29.33 -27.75
C TYR A 921 -0.54 27.89 -27.82
N ALA A 922 -1.26 26.96 -27.25
CA ALA A 922 -0.90 25.54 -27.21
C ALA A 922 -2.15 24.63 -27.38
N PRO A 923 -2.92 24.75 -28.48
CA PRO A 923 -4.14 23.97 -28.67
C PRO A 923 -3.83 22.46 -28.71
N VAL A 924 -4.61 21.68 -27.99
CA VAL A 924 -4.42 20.22 -27.85
C VAL A 924 -4.53 19.50 -29.19
N SER A 925 -3.59 18.59 -29.47
CA SER A 925 -3.69 17.63 -30.57
C SER A 925 -4.35 16.34 -30.08
N ARG A 926 -5.67 16.20 -30.24
CA ARG A 926 -6.43 15.00 -29.83
C ARG A 926 -5.98 13.77 -30.62
N GLU A 927 -5.57 13.93 -31.88
CA GLU A 927 -5.06 12.84 -32.72
C GLU A 927 -3.76 12.25 -32.15
N ASP A 928 -2.78 13.09 -31.81
CA ASP A 928 -1.51 12.61 -31.22
C ASP A 928 -1.71 12.07 -29.82
N MET A 929 -2.62 12.66 -29.03
CA MET A 929 -2.98 12.11 -27.72
C MET A 929 -3.61 10.72 -27.87
N PHE A 930 -4.58 10.53 -28.79
CA PHE A 930 -5.18 9.23 -29.04
C PHE A 930 -4.14 8.22 -29.51
N THR A 931 -3.33 8.58 -30.49
CA THR A 931 -2.28 7.70 -31.04
C THR A 931 -1.33 7.23 -29.94
N ARG A 932 -0.77 8.16 -29.17
CA ARG A 932 0.24 7.84 -28.13
C ARG A 932 -0.33 7.13 -26.90
N THR A 933 -1.60 7.37 -26.57
CA THR A 933 -2.16 6.89 -25.30
C THR A 933 -3.14 5.71 -25.45
N VAL A 934 -3.69 5.50 -26.64
CA VAL A 934 -4.62 4.38 -26.94
C VAL A 934 -4.06 3.47 -28.03
N LEU A 935 -3.81 3.99 -29.21
CA LEU A 935 -3.47 3.18 -30.39
C LEU A 935 -2.12 2.45 -30.23
N ASP A 936 -1.04 3.19 -29.92
CA ASP A 936 0.29 2.60 -29.77
C ASP A 936 0.36 1.58 -28.61
N PRO A 937 -0.20 1.86 -27.40
CA PRO A 937 -0.27 0.86 -26.33
C PRO A 937 -1.06 -0.39 -26.72
N PHE A 938 -2.19 -0.23 -27.44
CA PHE A 938 -2.99 -1.38 -27.88
C PHE A 938 -2.26 -2.19 -28.96
N ASN A 939 -1.61 -1.54 -29.92
CA ASN A 939 -0.81 -2.21 -30.95
C ASN A 939 0.31 -3.06 -30.32
N ARG A 940 1.00 -2.57 -29.28
CA ARG A 940 1.99 -3.38 -28.55
C ARG A 940 1.40 -4.65 -27.94
N ILE A 941 0.15 -4.61 -27.49
CA ILE A 941 -0.53 -5.82 -27.01
C ILE A 941 -0.83 -6.75 -28.19
N MET A 942 -1.34 -6.21 -29.29
CA MET A 942 -1.67 -6.98 -30.49
C MET A 942 -0.44 -7.64 -31.11
N GLU A 943 0.68 -6.92 -31.20
CA GLU A 943 1.97 -7.44 -31.66
C GLU A 943 2.45 -8.59 -30.77
N ALA A 944 2.38 -8.43 -29.45
CA ALA A 944 2.79 -9.47 -28.50
C ALA A 944 1.98 -10.78 -28.63
N ILE A 945 0.75 -10.71 -29.11
CA ILE A 945 -0.13 -11.87 -29.35
C ILE A 945 -0.15 -12.32 -30.82
N GLY A 946 0.62 -11.66 -31.69
CA GLY A 946 0.78 -12.10 -33.09
C GLY A 946 -0.36 -11.74 -34.05
N ILE A 947 -1.23 -10.76 -33.70
CA ILE A 947 -2.44 -10.43 -34.51
C ILE A 947 -2.15 -9.37 -35.59
N GLY A 948 -1.11 -8.56 -35.48
CA GLY A 948 -0.82 -7.44 -36.37
C GLY A 948 -1.12 -6.08 -35.71
N THR A 949 -1.19 -4.99 -36.49
CA THR A 949 -1.39 -3.64 -35.98
C THR A 949 -2.49 -2.88 -36.71
N LEU A 950 -3.08 -1.89 -36.02
CA LEU A 950 -4.06 -0.95 -36.50
C LEU A 950 -3.43 0.42 -36.75
N LYS A 951 -3.95 1.20 -37.68
CA LYS A 951 -3.54 2.58 -37.91
C LYS A 951 -4.64 3.55 -37.47
N SER A 952 -4.27 4.80 -37.24
CA SER A 952 -5.20 5.82 -36.79
C SER A 952 -6.25 6.22 -37.86
N ASP A 953 -5.98 5.93 -39.12
CA ASP A 953 -6.89 6.14 -40.26
C ASP A 953 -7.86 4.99 -40.51
N GLY A 954 -7.84 3.93 -39.70
CA GLY A 954 -8.66 2.75 -39.84
C GLY A 954 -8.12 1.72 -40.85
N SER A 955 -6.92 1.91 -41.39
CA SER A 955 -6.28 0.88 -42.20
C SER A 955 -5.60 -0.17 -41.31
N ILE A 956 -5.50 -1.40 -41.85
CA ILE A 956 -4.96 -2.56 -41.14
C ILE A 956 -3.58 -2.91 -41.75
N GLN A 957 -2.63 -3.19 -40.90
CA GLN A 957 -1.34 -3.74 -41.29
C GLN A 957 -1.20 -5.14 -40.69
N MET A 958 -1.23 -6.14 -41.60
CA MET A 958 -0.95 -7.53 -41.21
C MET A 958 0.53 -7.65 -40.81
N GLY A 959 0.78 -8.37 -39.71
CA GLY A 959 2.15 -8.75 -39.36
C GLY A 959 2.77 -9.62 -40.46
N LEU A 960 3.98 -9.32 -40.84
CA LEU A 960 4.77 -10.28 -41.62
C LEU A 960 5.28 -11.34 -40.64
N PHE A 961 4.85 -12.58 -40.80
CA PHE A 961 5.42 -13.74 -40.13
C PHE A 961 6.78 -14.08 -40.72
#